data_09d695260cbeb42bd5f7eadd3fa84cd9
#
_entry.id   09d695260cbeb42bd5f7eadd3fa84cd9
#
_cell.length_a   1.000
_cell.length_b   1.000
_cell.length_c   1.000
_cell.angle_alpha   90.00
_cell.angle_beta   90.00
_cell.angle_gamma   90.00
#
_symmetry.space_group_name_H-M   'P 1'
#
loop_
_entity.id
_entity.type
_entity.pdbx_description
1 polymer ?
#
loop_
_entity_poly.entity_id
_entity_poly.type
_entity_poly.pdbx_seq_one_letter_code
_entity_poly.pdbx_strand_id
1 'polypeptide(L)'
;MKQFDVTGMSCAACSARVEKAVKEVPGVTECTVSLLTNSLSVNGSADEGAIIAAVERAGYGASAKGANKAAQEEELKDKSTPQLKRRLIWSVGFLMILMYFSMGHMMWGWPLPKFYNGNHVAMGLTQLLLTVIIMVINQRFFISGFKGFIHRAPNMDTLVSLGAAAAFVYSTYALFAMTDAQVKGNEELVMHYMMEFYFESTAMILTLITVGKTLEARSKGKTTDALRSLIRLAPQTAMLIKDGKEVMVPIEQVQKGDIFAVRPGENIPVDGVVEEGSSAVNEAALTGESIPVDKNVGDSVSAATSNISGYIRCRATRVGEDTTLSQIIAMVSDAAATKAPIAKVADKVSGVFVPVVMAIAAVTTAVWLLLGREVGFALARGISVLVISCPCALGLATPVAIMVGNGVGAKNGILFKTAASLEETGRVQVVALDKTGTITKGEPRVTDILPGPGVAEDQLLGLAAALEAKSEHPLARAVMAKAEEDDINVADVADFRILPGNGLKCTIGDKKLLGGSMSFISGLVSVPEDMMRQAERLADEGKTPLMFGLGDRLLGIIAVADVIKEDSTEAVKELRNMGIRVVMLTGDNKKTAEAIGRQAGVDEVIAGVLPDGKEAVIRGLMKQGKVAMVGDGINDAPALTRADTGIAIGAGTDVAIDAADVVLMKSSIMDVAGAIRLSRATLRNIHENLFWAFFYNTIGIPVAAGALIPLGITLNPMLGAAAMSLSSFCVVTNALRLNLVNIRDARHDHKTKPAKAVHGPTEKEGHTVTLKIRGMMCGHCEAAVRKALEAIPGVASAAADHEKSIAVVDLAVPVDEAAFKKAIEDEGYEYLGITK
;
A
#
# COMPACT_ATOMS: atom_id res chain seq x y z
N MET A 1 -4.70 -16.95 0.72
CA MET A 1 -3.24 -16.91 0.43
C MET A 1 -2.52 -17.84 1.41
N LYS A 2 -1.68 -18.80 0.94
CA LYS A 2 -0.88 -19.66 1.81
C LYS A 2 0.48 -19.02 2.06
N GLN A 3 0.97 -19.06 3.31
CA GLN A 3 2.27 -18.51 3.67
C GLN A 3 3.23 -19.58 4.17
N PHE A 4 4.51 -19.46 3.81
CA PHE A 4 5.59 -20.38 4.19
C PHE A 4 6.80 -19.57 4.64
N ASP A 5 7.53 -20.08 5.62
CA ASP A 5 8.83 -19.57 5.99
C ASP A 5 9.91 -20.21 5.12
N VAL A 6 10.81 -19.37 4.59
CA VAL A 6 11.88 -19.82 3.70
C VAL A 6 13.24 -19.51 4.33
N THR A 7 14.06 -20.54 4.51
CA THR A 7 15.39 -20.40 5.11
C THR A 7 16.49 -20.50 4.05
N GLY A 8 17.62 -19.81 4.30
CA GLY A 8 18.81 -19.87 3.45
C GLY A 8 18.89 -18.79 2.36
N MET A 9 17.89 -17.92 2.24
CA MET A 9 17.95 -16.77 1.32
C MET A 9 18.87 -15.69 1.88
N SER A 10 19.76 -15.14 1.05
CA SER A 10 20.73 -14.10 1.44
C SER A 10 20.69 -12.84 0.57
N CYS A 11 20.02 -12.91 -0.58
CA CYS A 11 19.98 -11.80 -1.54
C CYS A 11 18.76 -11.87 -2.47
N ALA A 12 18.52 -10.79 -3.22
CA ALA A 12 17.42 -10.68 -4.19
C ALA A 12 17.43 -11.80 -5.26
N ALA A 13 18.61 -12.22 -5.74
CA ALA A 13 18.72 -13.33 -6.69
C ALA A 13 18.21 -14.66 -6.09
N CYS A 14 18.39 -14.87 -4.77
CA CYS A 14 17.87 -16.05 -4.06
C CYS A 14 16.33 -16.03 -4.06
N SER A 15 15.72 -14.89 -3.73
CA SER A 15 14.26 -14.77 -3.70
C SER A 15 13.63 -14.95 -5.08
N ALA A 16 14.23 -14.37 -6.13
CA ALA A 16 13.76 -14.53 -7.50
C ALA A 16 13.83 -16.00 -7.98
N ARG A 17 14.82 -16.75 -7.51
CA ARG A 17 14.95 -18.18 -7.83
C ARG A 17 13.90 -19.03 -7.15
N VAL A 18 13.64 -18.81 -5.85
CA VAL A 18 12.57 -19.50 -5.12
C VAL A 18 11.22 -19.20 -5.79
N GLU A 19 10.97 -17.93 -6.12
CA GLU A 19 9.76 -17.49 -6.81
C GLU A 19 9.56 -18.19 -8.16
N LYS A 20 10.63 -18.31 -8.95
CA LYS A 20 10.60 -19.04 -10.23
C LYS A 20 10.26 -20.52 -10.04
N ALA A 21 10.93 -21.20 -9.10
CA ALA A 21 10.72 -22.62 -8.85
C ALA A 21 9.31 -22.95 -8.35
N VAL A 22 8.72 -22.06 -7.54
CA VAL A 22 7.36 -22.24 -7.02
C VAL A 22 6.30 -21.90 -8.08
N LYS A 23 6.53 -20.92 -8.96
CA LYS A 23 5.64 -20.64 -10.10
C LYS A 23 5.50 -21.79 -11.09
N GLU A 24 6.48 -22.68 -11.15
CA GLU A 24 6.44 -23.87 -12.01
C GLU A 24 5.60 -25.01 -11.39
N VAL A 25 5.12 -24.88 -10.14
CA VAL A 25 4.28 -25.89 -9.48
C VAL A 25 2.84 -25.78 -10.02
N PRO A 26 2.25 -26.89 -10.50
CA PRO A 26 0.86 -26.90 -10.97
C PRO A 26 -0.11 -26.42 -9.88
N GLY A 27 -1.03 -25.51 -10.25
CA GLY A 27 -2.00 -24.96 -9.33
C GLY A 27 -1.56 -23.67 -8.61
N VAL A 28 -0.34 -23.19 -8.81
CA VAL A 28 0.10 -21.85 -8.36
C VAL A 28 -0.34 -20.80 -9.38
N THR A 29 -1.17 -19.86 -8.96
CA THR A 29 -1.60 -18.71 -9.78
C THR A 29 -0.68 -17.53 -9.61
N GLU A 30 -0.29 -17.24 -8.36
CA GLU A 30 0.66 -16.19 -8.04
C GLU A 30 1.56 -16.62 -6.89
N CYS A 31 2.80 -16.16 -6.94
CA CYS A 31 3.80 -16.45 -5.92
C CYS A 31 4.67 -15.22 -5.70
N THR A 32 4.88 -14.88 -4.44
CA THR A 32 5.75 -13.76 -4.03
C THR A 32 6.65 -14.18 -2.88
N VAL A 33 7.94 -13.88 -3.00
CA VAL A 33 8.95 -14.20 -1.98
C VAL A 33 9.52 -12.94 -1.38
N SER A 34 9.38 -12.76 -0.07
CA SER A 34 9.95 -11.64 0.68
C SER A 34 11.29 -12.02 1.30
N LEU A 35 12.35 -11.34 0.87
CA LEU A 35 13.66 -11.49 1.48
C LEU A 35 13.73 -10.87 2.88
N LEU A 36 12.84 -9.92 3.16
CA LEU A 36 12.84 -9.15 4.39
C LEU A 36 12.26 -9.94 5.56
N THR A 37 11.12 -10.59 5.31
CA THR A 37 10.42 -11.46 6.28
C THR A 37 10.85 -12.92 6.18
N ASN A 38 11.72 -13.27 5.19
CA ASN A 38 12.08 -14.63 4.84
C ASN A 38 10.85 -15.53 4.58
N SER A 39 9.80 -14.96 3.99
CA SER A 39 8.53 -15.64 3.74
C SER A 39 8.25 -15.79 2.25
N LEU A 40 7.43 -16.78 1.94
CA LEU A 40 6.88 -17.07 0.63
C LEU A 40 5.35 -17.05 0.76
N SER A 41 4.70 -16.24 -0.07
CA SER A 41 3.25 -16.17 -0.19
C SER A 41 2.82 -16.77 -1.52
N VAL A 42 1.86 -17.68 -1.49
CA VAL A 42 1.36 -18.41 -2.67
C VAL A 42 -0.15 -18.32 -2.75
N ASN A 43 -0.65 -17.89 -3.90
CA ASN A 43 -2.06 -17.96 -4.27
C ASN A 43 -2.27 -19.14 -5.23
N GLY A 44 -3.37 -19.87 -5.08
CA GLY A 44 -3.74 -21.00 -5.93
C GLY A 44 -4.14 -22.23 -5.14
N SER A 45 -4.43 -23.31 -5.88
CA SER A 45 -4.88 -24.60 -5.35
C SER A 45 -3.75 -25.62 -5.11
N ALA A 46 -2.48 -25.21 -5.30
CA ALA A 46 -1.32 -26.10 -5.17
C ALA A 46 -1.21 -26.70 -3.77
N ASP A 47 -0.76 -27.96 -3.71
CA ASP A 47 -0.48 -28.68 -2.47
C ASP A 47 0.73 -28.10 -1.74
N GLU A 48 0.67 -28.04 -0.40
CA GLU A 48 1.73 -27.49 0.44
C GLU A 48 3.02 -28.27 0.34
N GLY A 49 2.91 -29.61 0.29
CA GLY A 49 4.06 -30.49 0.12
C GLY A 49 4.77 -30.25 -1.22
N ALA A 50 4.03 -30.01 -2.30
CA ALA A 50 4.58 -29.70 -3.62
C ALA A 50 5.33 -28.37 -3.64
N ILE A 51 4.79 -27.34 -2.92
CA ILE A 51 5.43 -26.04 -2.77
C ILE A 51 6.74 -26.17 -1.99
N ILE A 52 6.72 -26.86 -0.83
CA ILE A 52 7.92 -27.10 -0.02
C ILE A 52 8.99 -27.83 -0.83
N ALA A 53 8.63 -28.91 -1.51
CA ALA A 53 9.55 -29.67 -2.36
C ALA A 53 10.14 -28.83 -3.52
N ALA A 54 9.39 -27.86 -4.06
CA ALA A 54 9.91 -26.96 -5.09
C ALA A 54 10.96 -25.99 -4.53
N VAL A 55 10.73 -25.46 -3.32
CA VAL A 55 11.70 -24.60 -2.62
C VAL A 55 12.97 -25.38 -2.27
N GLU A 56 12.85 -26.63 -1.80
CA GLU A 56 13.98 -27.49 -1.47
C GLU A 56 14.80 -27.85 -2.71
N ARG A 57 14.15 -28.17 -3.83
CA ARG A 57 14.84 -28.38 -5.12
C ARG A 57 15.58 -27.13 -5.61
N ALA A 58 15.07 -25.94 -5.27
CA ALA A 58 15.77 -24.69 -5.54
C ALA A 58 17.01 -24.47 -4.63
N GLY A 59 17.20 -25.32 -3.60
CA GLY A 59 18.35 -25.28 -2.69
C GLY A 59 18.12 -24.51 -1.38
N TYR A 60 16.85 -24.27 -1.02
CA TYR A 60 16.43 -23.52 0.18
C TYR A 60 15.54 -24.39 1.05
N GLY A 61 15.42 -24.06 2.35
CA GLY A 61 14.46 -24.74 3.24
C GLY A 61 13.12 -24.03 3.24
N ALA A 62 12.02 -24.77 3.36
CA ALA A 62 10.69 -24.21 3.53
C ALA A 62 9.89 -24.97 4.60
N SER A 63 9.00 -24.23 5.31
CA SER A 63 8.01 -24.78 6.24
C SER A 63 6.72 -23.97 6.16
N ALA A 64 5.58 -24.63 6.34
CA ALA A 64 4.29 -23.93 6.39
C ALA A 64 4.24 -23.02 7.62
N LYS A 65 3.72 -21.80 7.45
CA LYS A 65 3.62 -20.82 8.53
C LYS A 65 2.42 -21.15 9.41
N GLY A 66 2.67 -21.36 10.71
CA GLY A 66 1.62 -21.69 11.68
C GLY A 66 0.78 -20.48 12.09
N ALA A 67 -0.51 -20.69 12.36
CA ALA A 67 -1.47 -19.69 12.78
C ALA A 67 -1.34 -19.19 14.24
N ASN A 68 -0.31 -19.61 15.00
CA ASN A 68 -0.21 -19.34 16.44
C ASN A 68 0.48 -17.99 16.72
N LYS A 69 -0.21 -17.05 17.39
CA LYS A 69 0.30 -15.69 17.74
C LYS A 69 1.62 -15.71 18.50
N ALA A 70 1.80 -16.65 19.45
CA ALA A 70 3.04 -16.79 20.21
C ALA A 70 4.21 -17.19 19.29
N ALA A 71 3.95 -18.00 18.25
CA ALA A 71 4.94 -18.37 17.25
C ALA A 71 5.29 -17.17 16.35
N GLN A 72 4.33 -16.34 15.99
CA GLN A 72 4.55 -15.13 15.17
C GLN A 72 5.42 -14.08 15.89
N GLU A 73 5.20 -13.85 17.19
CA GLU A 73 6.05 -12.94 17.98
C GLU A 73 7.48 -13.49 18.10
N GLU A 74 7.62 -14.81 18.25
CA GLU A 74 8.93 -15.46 18.34
C GLU A 74 9.68 -15.50 17.00
N GLU A 75 8.98 -15.57 15.88
CA GLU A 75 9.52 -15.47 14.52
C GLU A 75 10.02 -14.06 14.19
N LEU A 76 9.31 -13.02 14.65
CA LEU A 76 9.73 -11.63 14.50
C LEU A 76 10.92 -11.26 15.39
N LYS A 77 11.33 -12.12 16.34
CA LYS A 77 12.57 -11.92 17.12
C LYS A 77 13.78 -11.99 16.18
N ASP A 78 14.59 -10.97 16.23
CA ASP A 78 15.83 -10.92 15.45
C ASP A 78 16.84 -11.96 15.98
N LYS A 79 16.74 -13.18 15.44
CA LYS A 79 17.66 -14.29 15.75
C LYS A 79 18.98 -14.17 14.97
N SER A 80 19.02 -13.35 13.92
CA SER A 80 20.17 -13.22 13.00
C SER A 80 21.23 -12.23 13.50
N THR A 81 20.84 -11.11 14.05
CA THR A 81 21.78 -10.08 14.56
C THR A 81 22.71 -10.58 15.67
N PRO A 82 22.25 -11.32 16.70
CA PRO A 82 23.14 -11.83 17.72
C PRO A 82 24.21 -12.79 17.16
N GLN A 83 23.84 -13.66 16.23
CA GLN A 83 24.77 -14.60 15.58
C GLN A 83 25.81 -13.86 14.72
N LEU A 84 25.35 -12.89 13.92
CA LEU A 84 26.25 -12.05 13.09
C LEU A 84 27.16 -11.20 13.96
N LYS A 85 26.66 -10.61 15.04
CA LYS A 85 27.46 -9.85 16.00
C LYS A 85 28.57 -10.70 16.63
N ARG A 86 28.27 -11.93 17.05
CA ARG A 86 29.26 -12.86 17.60
C ARG A 86 30.33 -13.19 16.55
N ARG A 87 29.93 -13.52 15.32
CA ARG A 87 30.86 -13.77 14.20
C ARG A 87 31.73 -12.56 13.91
N LEU A 88 31.13 -11.37 13.88
CA LEU A 88 31.84 -10.11 13.65
C LEU A 88 32.92 -9.84 14.73
N ILE A 89 32.57 -9.99 16.02
CA ILE A 89 33.51 -9.76 17.13
C ILE A 89 34.74 -10.66 16.97
N TRP A 90 34.53 -11.96 16.72
CA TRP A 90 35.65 -12.87 16.53
C TRP A 90 36.44 -12.58 15.25
N SER A 91 35.77 -12.28 14.13
CA SER A 91 36.46 -11.91 12.88
C SER A 91 37.30 -10.63 13.04
N VAL A 92 36.78 -9.60 13.71
CA VAL A 92 37.53 -8.37 13.99
C VAL A 92 38.72 -8.65 14.92
N GLY A 93 38.53 -9.47 15.97
CA GLY A 93 39.62 -9.82 16.89
C GLY A 93 40.79 -10.47 16.18
N PHE A 94 40.51 -11.51 15.37
CA PHE A 94 41.59 -12.20 14.59
C PHE A 94 42.16 -11.33 13.47
N LEU A 95 41.33 -10.47 12.85
CA LEU A 95 41.79 -9.51 11.85
C LEU A 95 42.74 -8.49 12.43
N MET A 96 42.49 -7.95 13.63
CA MET A 96 43.42 -7.02 14.29
C MET A 96 44.79 -7.65 14.58
N ILE A 97 44.78 -8.92 14.98
CA ILE A 97 46.05 -9.69 15.14
C ILE A 97 46.72 -9.87 13.78
N LEU A 98 45.99 -10.24 12.74
CA LEU A 98 46.56 -10.38 11.39
C LEU A 98 47.13 -9.07 10.88
N MET A 99 46.45 -7.95 11.04
CA MET A 99 46.93 -6.61 10.64
C MET A 99 48.17 -6.18 11.43
N TYR A 100 48.27 -6.61 12.68
CA TYR A 100 49.50 -6.37 13.47
C TYR A 100 50.74 -7.01 12.82
N PHE A 101 50.60 -8.27 12.34
CA PHE A 101 51.69 -8.98 11.68
C PHE A 101 51.94 -8.50 10.26
N SER A 102 50.90 -8.22 9.46
CA SER A 102 51.06 -7.81 8.06
C SER A 102 51.46 -6.37 7.90
N MET A 103 50.64 -5.42 8.39
CA MET A 103 50.92 -4.00 8.22
C MET A 103 51.71 -3.40 9.37
N GLY A 104 51.37 -3.77 10.62
CA GLY A 104 51.98 -3.18 11.80
C GLY A 104 53.50 -3.39 11.85
N HIS A 105 53.97 -4.60 11.64
CA HIS A 105 55.40 -4.89 11.61
C HIS A 105 56.06 -4.41 10.31
N MET A 106 55.47 -4.70 9.13
CA MET A 106 56.13 -4.42 7.85
C MET A 106 56.17 -2.92 7.52
N MET A 107 55.08 -2.15 7.84
CA MET A 107 55.07 -0.72 7.50
C MET A 107 55.51 0.20 8.63
N TRP A 108 55.31 -0.19 9.88
CA TRP A 108 55.55 0.66 11.05
C TRP A 108 56.59 0.08 12.02
N GLY A 109 57.16 -1.10 11.72
CA GLY A 109 58.20 -1.70 12.52
C GLY A 109 57.79 -2.09 13.93
N TRP A 110 56.48 -2.47 14.12
CA TRP A 110 56.00 -2.90 15.44
C TRP A 110 56.72 -4.13 15.92
N PRO A 111 57.02 -4.23 17.26
CA PRO A 111 57.84 -5.29 17.78
C PRO A 111 57.16 -6.67 17.64
N LEU A 112 57.98 -7.66 17.18
CA LEU A 112 57.60 -9.08 17.14
C LEU A 112 58.53 -9.90 18.03
N PRO A 113 58.12 -11.10 18.46
CA PRO A 113 59.01 -12.04 19.14
C PRO A 113 60.24 -12.31 18.30
N LYS A 114 61.40 -12.45 18.94
CA LYS A 114 62.76 -12.59 18.28
C LYS A 114 62.81 -13.65 17.18
N PHE A 115 61.98 -14.74 17.28
CA PHE A 115 62.01 -15.80 16.31
C PHE A 115 61.42 -15.47 14.93
N TYR A 116 60.69 -14.34 14.84
CA TYR A 116 60.20 -13.80 13.57
C TYR A 116 61.21 -12.93 12.84
N ASN A 117 62.28 -12.48 13.52
CA ASN A 117 63.26 -11.62 12.90
C ASN A 117 64.03 -12.41 11.77
N GLY A 118 63.86 -11.93 10.53
CA GLY A 118 64.42 -12.60 9.34
C GLY A 118 63.72 -13.92 8.96
N ASN A 119 62.69 -14.35 9.69
CA ASN A 119 61.93 -15.58 9.40
C ASN A 119 60.63 -15.23 8.68
N HIS A 120 60.73 -14.89 7.39
CA HIS A 120 59.62 -14.54 6.54
C HIS A 120 58.60 -15.66 6.35
N VAL A 121 59.06 -16.92 6.36
CA VAL A 121 58.19 -18.11 6.28
C VAL A 121 57.26 -18.22 7.50
N ALA A 122 57.79 -18.00 8.70
CA ALA A 122 56.98 -18.02 9.92
C ALA A 122 55.90 -16.89 9.90
N MET A 123 56.25 -15.74 9.38
CA MET A 123 55.27 -14.61 9.19
C MET A 123 54.18 -15.00 8.22
N GLY A 124 54.51 -15.57 7.05
CA GLY A 124 53.51 -16.02 6.06
C GLY A 124 52.62 -17.14 6.59
N LEU A 125 53.17 -18.11 7.32
CA LEU A 125 52.40 -19.19 7.97
C LEU A 125 51.43 -18.64 9.04
N THR A 126 51.87 -17.66 9.83
CA THR A 126 51.02 -17.03 10.84
C THR A 126 49.83 -16.28 10.18
N GLN A 127 50.10 -15.56 9.09
CA GLN A 127 49.05 -14.91 8.31
C GLN A 127 48.07 -15.92 7.69
N LEU A 128 48.57 -17.00 7.12
CA LEU A 128 47.77 -18.10 6.58
C LEU A 128 46.83 -18.70 7.65
N LEU A 129 47.39 -19.08 8.83
CA LEU A 129 46.58 -19.66 9.91
C LEU A 129 45.49 -18.71 10.43
N LEU A 130 45.83 -17.46 10.64
CA LEU A 130 44.84 -16.44 11.07
C LEU A 130 43.73 -16.24 10.01
N THR A 131 44.11 -16.23 8.73
CA THR A 131 43.16 -16.11 7.63
C THR A 131 42.22 -17.32 7.56
N VAL A 132 42.76 -18.54 7.72
CA VAL A 132 41.94 -19.79 7.78
C VAL A 132 40.93 -19.73 8.91
N ILE A 133 41.33 -19.25 10.10
CA ILE A 133 40.39 -19.07 11.23
C ILE A 133 39.25 -18.13 10.84
N ILE A 134 39.55 -17.00 10.20
CA ILE A 134 38.52 -16.02 9.75
C ILE A 134 37.63 -16.63 8.66
N MET A 135 38.21 -17.45 7.74
CA MET A 135 37.44 -18.17 6.71
C MET A 135 36.48 -19.19 7.35
N VAL A 136 36.91 -19.93 8.36
CA VAL A 136 36.07 -20.90 9.10
C VAL A 136 34.97 -20.19 9.86
N ILE A 137 35.23 -19.07 10.53
CA ILE A 137 34.20 -18.25 11.19
C ILE A 137 33.14 -17.81 10.16
N ASN A 138 33.56 -17.50 8.94
CA ASN A 138 32.73 -16.97 7.85
C ASN A 138 32.38 -18.02 6.78
N GLN A 139 32.50 -19.32 7.08
CA GLN A 139 32.29 -20.45 6.13
C GLN A 139 30.95 -20.40 5.38
N ARG A 140 29.91 -19.75 5.95
CA ARG A 140 28.59 -19.60 5.31
C ARG A 140 28.69 -18.96 3.94
N PHE A 141 29.57 -17.97 3.73
CA PHE A 141 29.76 -17.34 2.42
C PHE A 141 30.25 -18.34 1.37
N PHE A 142 31.16 -19.20 1.74
CA PHE A 142 31.70 -20.22 0.84
C PHE A 142 30.68 -21.32 0.54
N ILE A 143 29.93 -21.79 1.55
CA ILE A 143 28.88 -22.82 1.38
C ILE A 143 27.76 -22.29 0.47
N SER A 144 27.24 -21.07 0.75
CA SER A 144 26.18 -20.44 -0.03
C SER A 144 26.66 -20.09 -1.45
N GLY A 145 27.86 -19.51 -1.57
CA GLY A 145 28.44 -19.14 -2.85
C GLY A 145 28.70 -20.34 -3.77
N PHE A 146 29.26 -21.41 -3.23
CA PHE A 146 29.53 -22.66 -3.98
C PHE A 146 28.25 -23.38 -4.41
N LYS A 147 27.24 -23.44 -3.52
CA LYS A 147 25.91 -23.95 -3.88
C LYS A 147 25.30 -23.13 -5.01
N GLY A 148 25.35 -21.81 -4.95
CA GLY A 148 24.87 -20.92 -6.01
C GLY A 148 25.58 -21.17 -7.35
N PHE A 149 26.90 -21.38 -7.32
CA PHE A 149 27.70 -21.64 -8.51
C PHE A 149 27.33 -22.98 -9.16
N ILE A 150 27.28 -24.06 -8.39
CA ILE A 150 26.95 -25.43 -8.88
C ILE A 150 25.54 -25.42 -9.53
N HIS A 151 24.59 -24.77 -8.91
CA HIS A 151 23.22 -24.73 -9.42
C HIS A 151 23.01 -23.70 -10.54
N ARG A 152 24.07 -23.15 -11.13
CA ARG A 152 24.02 -22.12 -12.20
C ARG A 152 23.20 -20.89 -11.83
N ALA A 153 23.18 -20.52 -10.55
CA ALA A 153 22.52 -19.34 -10.01
C ALA A 153 23.48 -18.60 -9.07
N PRO A 154 24.58 -18.02 -9.62
CA PRO A 154 25.52 -17.28 -8.82
C PRO A 154 24.84 -16.14 -8.09
N ASN A 155 25.15 -15.98 -6.82
CA ASN A 155 24.61 -14.99 -5.93
C ASN A 155 25.71 -14.06 -5.40
N MET A 156 25.35 -13.13 -4.52
CA MET A 156 26.30 -12.25 -3.87
C MET A 156 27.43 -13.02 -3.13
N ASP A 157 27.06 -14.09 -2.41
CA ASP A 157 28.03 -14.89 -1.68
C ASP A 157 29.01 -15.61 -2.63
N THR A 158 28.59 -15.86 -3.88
CA THR A 158 29.45 -16.39 -4.95
C THR A 158 30.56 -15.40 -5.31
N LEU A 159 30.26 -14.12 -5.47
CA LEU A 159 31.27 -13.09 -5.79
C LEU A 159 32.28 -12.94 -4.65
N VAL A 160 31.78 -12.88 -3.41
CA VAL A 160 32.61 -12.78 -2.21
C VAL A 160 33.50 -13.99 -2.02
N SER A 161 32.91 -15.19 -2.11
CA SER A 161 33.66 -16.45 -1.93
C SER A 161 34.69 -16.65 -3.03
N LEU A 162 34.36 -16.29 -4.27
CA LEU A 162 35.31 -16.43 -5.39
C LEU A 162 36.48 -15.44 -5.23
N GLY A 163 36.23 -14.19 -4.88
CA GLY A 163 37.27 -13.19 -4.62
C GLY A 163 38.17 -13.56 -3.44
N ALA A 164 37.58 -13.96 -2.31
CA ALA A 164 38.32 -14.38 -1.12
C ALA A 164 39.12 -15.66 -1.35
N ALA A 165 38.54 -16.66 -2.06
CA ALA A 165 39.25 -17.91 -2.38
C ALA A 165 40.41 -17.67 -3.35
N ALA A 166 40.22 -16.84 -4.39
CA ALA A 166 41.29 -16.52 -5.33
C ALA A 166 42.47 -15.83 -4.63
N ALA A 167 42.18 -14.84 -3.75
CA ALA A 167 43.20 -14.18 -2.94
C ALA A 167 43.93 -15.14 -2.02
N PHE A 168 43.21 -16.04 -1.34
CA PHE A 168 43.77 -17.04 -0.44
C PHE A 168 44.67 -18.07 -1.19
N VAL A 169 44.18 -18.63 -2.30
CA VAL A 169 44.90 -19.62 -3.12
C VAL A 169 46.17 -19.03 -3.69
N TYR A 170 46.08 -17.80 -4.23
CA TYR A 170 47.28 -17.13 -4.77
C TYR A 170 48.29 -16.81 -3.67
N SER A 171 47.88 -16.32 -2.50
CA SER A 171 48.78 -16.07 -1.37
C SER A 171 49.44 -17.38 -0.85
N THR A 172 48.68 -18.48 -0.88
CA THR A 172 49.23 -19.78 -0.53
C THR A 172 50.29 -20.21 -1.54
N TYR A 173 50.04 -20.05 -2.85
CA TYR A 173 51.04 -20.26 -3.90
C TYR A 173 52.28 -19.39 -3.69
N ALA A 174 52.12 -18.08 -3.44
CA ALA A 174 53.23 -17.16 -3.17
C ALA A 174 54.05 -17.58 -1.94
N LEU A 175 53.36 -18.07 -0.89
CA LEU A 175 54.06 -18.63 0.30
C LEU A 175 54.92 -19.85 -0.04
N PHE A 176 54.43 -20.79 -0.84
CA PHE A 176 55.19 -21.94 -1.29
C PHE A 176 56.39 -21.53 -2.19
N ALA A 177 56.15 -20.59 -3.12
CA ALA A 177 57.19 -20.04 -3.98
C ALA A 177 58.25 -19.26 -3.17
N MET A 178 57.84 -18.54 -2.12
CA MET A 178 58.74 -17.90 -1.18
C MET A 178 59.61 -18.91 -0.42
N THR A 179 59.09 -20.07 0.01
CA THR A 179 59.89 -21.10 0.68
C THR A 179 60.99 -21.66 -0.25
N ASP A 180 60.64 -21.87 -1.53
CA ASP A 180 61.62 -22.31 -2.53
C ASP A 180 62.72 -21.23 -2.74
N ALA A 181 62.34 -19.97 -2.85
CA ALA A 181 63.27 -18.85 -2.97
C ALA A 181 64.18 -18.73 -1.74
N GLN A 182 63.67 -18.97 -0.53
CA GLN A 182 64.48 -18.93 0.71
C GLN A 182 65.47 -20.08 0.78
N VAL A 183 65.06 -21.28 0.38
CA VAL A 183 65.98 -22.45 0.30
C VAL A 183 67.13 -22.21 -0.71
N LYS A 184 66.85 -21.48 -1.80
CA LYS A 184 67.83 -21.06 -2.81
C LYS A 184 68.66 -19.86 -2.41
N GLY A 185 68.44 -19.22 -1.25
CA GLY A 185 69.19 -18.10 -0.77
C GLY A 185 68.90 -16.75 -1.54
N ASN A 186 67.80 -16.69 -2.27
CA ASN A 186 67.47 -15.49 -3.04
C ASN A 186 66.57 -14.54 -2.22
N GLU A 187 67.18 -13.63 -1.45
CA GLU A 187 66.47 -12.69 -0.57
C GLU A 187 65.57 -11.71 -1.33
N GLU A 188 65.98 -11.28 -2.54
CA GLU A 188 65.19 -10.38 -3.37
C GLU A 188 63.85 -11.02 -3.77
N LEU A 189 63.89 -12.30 -4.20
CA LEU A 189 62.70 -13.04 -4.59
C LEU A 189 61.83 -13.38 -3.36
N VAL A 190 62.43 -13.61 -2.19
CA VAL A 190 61.70 -13.80 -0.93
C VAL A 190 60.90 -12.54 -0.58
N MET A 191 61.53 -11.36 -0.67
CA MET A 191 60.84 -10.10 -0.42
C MET A 191 59.76 -9.80 -1.45
N HIS A 192 59.98 -10.14 -2.73
CA HIS A 192 58.98 -9.98 -3.77
C HIS A 192 57.72 -10.78 -3.46
N TYR A 193 57.82 -12.10 -3.19
CA TYR A 193 56.68 -12.95 -2.85
C TYR A 193 56.01 -12.54 -1.53
N MET A 194 56.75 -12.01 -0.55
CA MET A 194 56.21 -11.55 0.70
C MET A 194 55.27 -10.32 0.50
N MET A 195 55.61 -9.45 -0.46
CA MET A 195 54.74 -8.30 -0.82
C MET A 195 53.53 -8.68 -1.64
N GLU A 196 53.49 -9.88 -2.21
CA GLU A 196 52.36 -10.43 -2.96
C GLU A 196 51.38 -11.21 -2.12
N PHE A 197 51.47 -11.19 -0.80
CA PHE A 197 50.48 -11.81 0.07
C PHE A 197 49.18 -11.00 0.09
N TYR A 198 48.05 -11.63 -0.19
CA TYR A 198 46.70 -11.11 -0.08
C TYR A 198 45.90 -11.80 1.05
N PHE A 199 46.58 -12.45 2.05
CA PHE A 199 45.93 -13.05 3.20
C PHE A 199 45.09 -12.03 3.99
N GLU A 200 45.62 -10.83 4.20
CA GLU A 200 44.94 -9.75 4.84
C GLU A 200 43.69 -9.27 4.02
N SER A 201 43.83 -9.25 2.68
CA SER A 201 42.71 -8.89 1.79
C SER A 201 41.57 -9.89 1.91
N THR A 202 41.87 -11.21 1.94
CA THR A 202 40.88 -12.25 2.18
C THR A 202 40.15 -12.04 3.51
N ALA A 203 40.91 -11.83 4.59
CA ALA A 203 40.36 -11.63 5.92
C ALA A 203 39.54 -10.34 6.05
N MET A 204 40.04 -9.26 5.46
CA MET A 204 39.35 -7.94 5.44
C MET A 204 38.05 -8.00 4.65
N ILE A 205 38.04 -8.60 3.43
CA ILE A 205 36.83 -8.77 2.61
C ILE A 205 35.75 -9.47 3.43
N LEU A 206 36.06 -10.64 4.03
CA LEU A 206 35.12 -11.41 4.82
C LEU A 206 34.61 -10.67 6.04
N THR A 207 35.50 -9.95 6.73
CA THR A 207 35.14 -9.20 7.94
C THR A 207 34.27 -7.99 7.59
N LEU A 208 34.65 -7.18 6.58
CA LEU A 208 33.89 -5.98 6.18
C LEU A 208 32.51 -6.35 5.64
N ILE A 209 32.41 -7.46 4.89
CA ILE A 209 31.10 -7.95 4.44
C ILE A 209 30.26 -8.40 5.64
N THR A 210 30.88 -9.01 6.65
CA THR A 210 30.18 -9.36 7.89
C THR A 210 29.74 -8.13 8.68
N VAL A 211 30.50 -7.01 8.66
CA VAL A 211 30.05 -5.69 9.17
C VAL A 211 28.79 -5.25 8.41
N GLY A 212 28.86 -5.22 7.08
CA GLY A 212 27.71 -4.84 6.23
C GLY A 212 26.47 -5.67 6.53
N LYS A 213 26.61 -7.00 6.61
CA LYS A 213 25.53 -7.93 6.96
C LYS A 213 24.97 -7.73 8.37
N THR A 214 25.83 -7.37 9.34
CA THR A 214 25.40 -7.09 10.71
C THR A 214 24.60 -5.79 10.78
N LEU A 215 25.03 -4.75 10.07
CA LEU A 215 24.29 -3.48 9.95
C LEU A 215 22.95 -3.69 9.23
N GLU A 216 22.94 -4.49 8.16
CA GLU A 216 21.74 -4.89 7.44
C GLU A 216 20.73 -5.58 8.37
N ALA A 217 21.16 -6.61 9.10
CA ALA A 217 20.31 -7.37 10.02
C ALA A 217 19.75 -6.49 11.14
N ARG A 218 20.59 -5.65 11.75
CA ARG A 218 20.16 -4.69 12.79
C ARG A 218 19.12 -3.70 12.27
N SER A 219 19.25 -3.26 11.03
CA SER A 219 18.34 -2.32 10.41
C SER A 219 17.02 -2.96 10.03
N LYS A 220 17.05 -4.20 9.52
CA LYS A 220 15.85 -5.03 9.35
C LYS A 220 15.11 -5.22 10.67
N GLY A 221 15.81 -5.48 11.77
CA GLY A 221 15.21 -5.59 13.10
C GLY A 221 14.46 -4.31 13.51
N LYS A 222 15.05 -3.13 13.30
CA LYS A 222 14.38 -1.84 13.59
C LYS A 222 13.15 -1.57 12.72
N THR A 223 13.11 -2.03 11.50
CA THR A 223 11.94 -1.87 10.62
C THR A 223 10.79 -2.78 11.02
N THR A 224 11.06 -3.95 11.60
CA THR A 224 10.02 -4.84 12.17
C THR A 224 9.53 -4.40 13.55
N ASP A 225 10.20 -3.46 14.21
CA ASP A 225 9.80 -2.96 15.54
C ASP A 225 8.45 -2.24 15.51
N ALA A 226 8.08 -1.58 14.40
CA ALA A 226 6.77 -0.97 14.24
C ALA A 226 5.64 -2.01 14.29
N LEU A 227 5.79 -3.13 13.58
CA LEU A 227 4.83 -4.24 13.61
C LEU A 227 4.77 -4.88 15.01
N ARG A 228 5.92 -5.08 15.65
CA ARG A 228 5.98 -5.59 17.03
C ARG A 228 5.29 -4.67 18.02
N SER A 229 5.41 -3.36 17.86
CA SER A 229 4.75 -2.41 18.76
C SER A 229 3.23 -2.54 18.67
N LEU A 230 2.66 -2.77 17.49
CA LEU A 230 1.23 -3.04 17.31
C LEU A 230 0.81 -4.35 17.98
N ILE A 231 1.57 -5.44 17.79
CA ILE A 231 1.28 -6.75 18.43
C ILE A 231 1.29 -6.64 19.96
N ARG A 232 2.21 -5.86 20.54
CA ARG A 232 2.33 -5.67 21.99
C ARG A 232 1.20 -4.84 22.60
N LEU A 233 0.43 -4.12 21.81
CA LEU A 233 -0.75 -3.38 22.28
C LEU A 233 -1.90 -4.32 22.66
N ALA A 234 -1.95 -5.52 22.07
CA ALA A 234 -2.99 -6.50 22.35
C ALA A 234 -2.90 -7.00 23.81
N PRO A 235 -3.94 -6.83 24.64
CA PRO A 235 -4.01 -7.43 25.97
C PRO A 235 -3.92 -8.95 25.89
N GLN A 236 -3.33 -9.57 26.89
CA GLN A 236 -3.23 -11.03 26.98
C GLN A 236 -4.38 -11.67 27.77
N THR A 237 -5.09 -10.86 28.54
CA THR A 237 -6.21 -11.29 29.40
C THR A 237 -7.38 -10.35 29.27
N ALA A 238 -8.57 -10.85 29.53
CA ALA A 238 -9.82 -10.09 29.61
C ALA A 238 -10.53 -10.36 30.93
N MET A 239 -11.25 -9.36 31.45
CA MET A 239 -12.10 -9.49 32.64
C MET A 239 -13.53 -9.76 32.17
N LEU A 240 -13.97 -11.04 32.21
CA LEU A 240 -15.33 -11.42 31.81
C LEU A 240 -16.28 -11.35 33.02
N ILE A 241 -17.54 -11.04 32.75
CA ILE A 241 -18.62 -11.11 33.74
C ILE A 241 -19.38 -12.42 33.50
N LYS A 242 -19.15 -13.40 34.42
CA LYS A 242 -19.86 -14.69 34.41
C LYS A 242 -20.65 -14.83 35.72
N ASP A 243 -21.95 -15.09 35.60
CA ASP A 243 -22.87 -15.22 36.74
C ASP A 243 -22.78 -14.01 37.73
N GLY A 244 -22.62 -12.79 37.16
CA GLY A 244 -22.51 -11.56 37.95
C GLY A 244 -21.17 -11.36 38.69
N LYS A 245 -20.16 -12.22 38.42
CA LYS A 245 -18.81 -12.12 38.99
C LYS A 245 -17.78 -11.82 37.90
N GLU A 246 -16.82 -10.96 38.24
CA GLU A 246 -15.67 -10.69 37.37
C GLU A 246 -14.66 -11.84 37.42
N VAL A 247 -14.34 -12.42 36.30
CA VAL A 247 -13.38 -13.53 36.15
C VAL A 247 -12.35 -13.16 35.13
N MET A 248 -11.07 -13.14 35.49
CA MET A 248 -9.97 -12.93 34.55
C MET A 248 -9.72 -14.20 33.76
N VAL A 249 -9.75 -14.09 32.45
CA VAL A 249 -9.50 -15.19 31.50
C VAL A 249 -8.43 -14.81 30.48
N PRO A 250 -7.68 -15.77 29.92
CA PRO A 250 -6.87 -15.55 28.73
C PRO A 250 -7.73 -15.06 27.56
N ILE A 251 -7.17 -14.16 26.72
CA ILE A 251 -7.89 -13.53 25.61
C ILE A 251 -8.46 -14.56 24.60
N GLU A 252 -7.79 -15.70 24.44
CA GLU A 252 -8.19 -16.77 23.54
C GLU A 252 -9.47 -17.49 23.98
N GLN A 253 -9.90 -17.30 25.23
CA GLN A 253 -11.12 -17.91 25.78
C GLN A 253 -12.35 -17.00 25.66
N VAL A 254 -12.16 -15.76 25.24
CA VAL A 254 -13.26 -14.81 25.02
C VAL A 254 -14.03 -15.20 23.77
N GLN A 255 -15.37 -15.28 23.87
CA GLN A 255 -16.26 -15.61 22.76
C GLN A 255 -17.11 -14.41 22.36
N LYS A 256 -17.57 -14.42 21.12
CA LYS A 256 -18.52 -13.40 20.65
C LYS A 256 -19.81 -13.47 21.48
N GLY A 257 -20.22 -12.32 22.00
CA GLY A 257 -21.37 -12.19 22.89
C GLY A 257 -21.05 -12.19 24.39
N ASP A 258 -19.81 -12.52 24.79
CA ASP A 258 -19.38 -12.41 26.19
C ASP A 258 -19.40 -10.95 26.64
N ILE A 259 -19.76 -10.73 27.92
CA ILE A 259 -19.70 -9.41 28.53
C ILE A 259 -18.36 -9.27 29.26
N PHE A 260 -17.62 -8.23 28.95
CA PHE A 260 -16.35 -7.91 29.56
C PHE A 260 -16.37 -6.52 30.21
N ALA A 261 -15.64 -6.37 31.29
CA ALA A 261 -15.47 -5.12 32.00
C ALA A 261 -14.10 -4.49 31.72
N VAL A 262 -14.06 -3.16 31.64
CA VAL A 262 -12.81 -2.40 31.43
C VAL A 262 -12.79 -1.25 32.43
N ARG A 263 -11.77 -1.22 33.29
CA ARG A 263 -11.57 -0.20 34.33
C ARG A 263 -10.75 0.98 33.77
N PRO A 264 -10.81 2.16 34.36
CA PRO A 264 -9.92 3.27 34.05
C PRO A 264 -8.45 2.84 34.04
N GLY A 265 -7.72 3.19 32.98
CA GLY A 265 -6.32 2.84 32.77
C GLY A 265 -6.08 1.47 32.15
N GLU A 266 -7.10 0.64 31.93
CA GLU A 266 -6.97 -0.65 31.27
C GLU A 266 -7.16 -0.53 29.75
N ASN A 267 -6.53 -1.44 29.01
CA ASN A 267 -6.75 -1.56 27.57
C ASN A 267 -7.96 -2.46 27.30
N ILE A 268 -8.74 -2.10 26.29
CA ILE A 268 -9.90 -2.86 25.82
C ILE A 268 -9.40 -4.17 25.20
N PRO A 269 -9.90 -5.33 25.68
CA PRO A 269 -9.33 -6.64 25.29
C PRO A 269 -9.75 -7.10 23.89
N VAL A 270 -11.01 -6.89 23.51
CA VAL A 270 -11.61 -7.30 22.21
C VAL A 270 -12.54 -6.20 21.71
N ASP A 271 -12.92 -6.26 20.44
CA ASP A 271 -13.90 -5.31 19.90
C ASP A 271 -15.28 -5.59 20.51
N GLY A 272 -15.98 -4.55 20.85
CA GLY A 272 -17.28 -4.65 21.53
C GLY A 272 -18.17 -3.43 21.37
N VAL A 273 -19.35 -3.50 21.98
CA VAL A 273 -20.29 -2.39 22.10
C VAL A 273 -20.53 -2.15 23.59
N VAL A 274 -20.53 -0.89 24.01
CA VAL A 274 -20.79 -0.48 25.40
C VAL A 274 -22.23 -0.80 25.76
N GLU A 275 -22.46 -1.61 26.81
CA GLU A 275 -23.78 -1.92 27.34
C GLU A 275 -24.12 -1.13 28.61
N GLU A 276 -23.11 -0.79 29.40
CA GLU A 276 -23.29 -0.08 30.64
C GLU A 276 -22.09 0.83 30.90
N GLY A 277 -22.37 2.04 31.39
CA GLY A 277 -21.37 3.04 31.71
C GLY A 277 -21.06 3.99 30.56
N SER A 278 -20.15 4.93 30.82
CA SER A 278 -19.59 5.85 29.83
C SER A 278 -18.15 6.15 30.20
N SER A 279 -17.33 6.40 29.20
CA SER A 279 -15.91 6.74 29.37
C SER A 279 -15.31 7.46 28.17
N ALA A 280 -14.26 8.23 28.43
CA ALA A 280 -13.36 8.69 27.39
C ALA A 280 -12.34 7.58 27.07
N VAL A 281 -12.26 7.19 25.79
CA VAL A 281 -11.37 6.15 25.28
C VAL A 281 -10.30 6.76 24.40
N ASN A 282 -9.05 6.45 24.67
CA ASN A 282 -7.93 6.86 23.82
C ASN A 282 -7.72 5.85 22.70
N GLU A 283 -8.04 6.24 21.47
CA GLU A 283 -7.93 5.43 20.27
C GLU A 283 -6.62 5.71 19.49
N ALA A 284 -5.70 6.50 20.06
CA ALA A 284 -4.46 6.91 19.38
C ALA A 284 -3.61 5.75 18.84
N ALA A 285 -3.69 4.59 19.47
CA ALA A 285 -2.97 3.39 19.06
C ALA A 285 -3.41 2.85 17.68
N LEU A 286 -4.67 3.07 17.30
CA LEU A 286 -5.28 2.60 16.06
C LEU A 286 -5.46 3.75 15.05
N THR A 287 -5.92 4.89 15.51
CA THR A 287 -6.28 6.04 14.66
C THR A 287 -5.14 7.06 14.53
N GLY A 288 -4.19 7.08 15.46
CA GLY A 288 -3.16 8.10 15.57
C GLY A 288 -3.65 9.45 16.12
N GLU A 289 -4.90 9.53 16.63
CA GLU A 289 -5.43 10.74 17.27
C GLU A 289 -5.20 10.72 18.75
N SER A 290 -4.62 11.81 19.29
CA SER A 290 -4.30 11.90 20.71
C SER A 290 -5.47 12.37 21.57
N ILE A 291 -6.57 12.87 20.96
CA ILE A 291 -7.75 13.35 21.66
C ILE A 291 -8.63 12.14 21.97
N PRO A 292 -8.94 11.89 23.26
CA PRO A 292 -9.85 10.82 23.63
C PRO A 292 -11.26 11.04 23.08
N VAL A 293 -11.94 9.95 22.76
CA VAL A 293 -13.31 9.93 22.25
C VAL A 293 -14.25 9.48 23.37
N ASP A 294 -15.30 10.24 23.62
CA ASP A 294 -16.34 9.84 24.56
C ASP A 294 -17.16 8.67 24.00
N LYS A 295 -17.32 7.62 24.79
CA LYS A 295 -18.10 6.42 24.50
C LYS A 295 -19.24 6.27 25.48
N ASN A 296 -20.45 6.17 24.97
CA ASN A 296 -21.69 5.97 25.69
C ASN A 296 -22.29 4.61 25.39
N VAL A 297 -23.36 4.25 26.05
CA VAL A 297 -24.10 3.01 25.79
C VAL A 297 -24.55 2.97 24.32
N GLY A 298 -24.25 1.89 23.65
CA GLY A 298 -24.50 1.69 22.21
C GLY A 298 -23.30 1.98 21.31
N ASP A 299 -22.26 2.68 21.79
CA ASP A 299 -21.07 2.99 21.02
C ASP A 299 -20.12 1.80 20.92
N SER A 300 -19.45 1.70 19.76
CA SER A 300 -18.44 0.67 19.51
C SER A 300 -17.10 1.03 20.17
N VAL A 301 -16.40 0.01 20.66
CA VAL A 301 -15.04 0.10 21.21
C VAL A 301 -14.15 -0.93 20.51
N SER A 302 -12.89 -0.58 20.30
CA SER A 302 -11.92 -1.42 19.58
C SER A 302 -10.85 -1.98 20.50
N ALA A 303 -10.40 -3.19 20.22
CA ALA A 303 -9.31 -3.86 20.93
C ALA A 303 -8.03 -3.00 20.95
N ALA A 304 -7.28 -3.06 22.06
CA ALA A 304 -6.02 -2.32 22.29
C ALA A 304 -6.14 -0.80 22.41
N THR A 305 -7.34 -0.22 22.39
CA THR A 305 -7.57 1.17 22.80
C THR A 305 -7.60 1.25 24.33
N SER A 306 -7.29 2.42 24.89
CA SER A 306 -7.14 2.58 26.35
C SER A 306 -8.31 3.32 26.97
N ASN A 307 -8.93 2.72 27.95
CA ASN A 307 -9.99 3.35 28.74
C ASN A 307 -9.38 4.37 29.73
N ILE A 308 -9.82 5.64 29.69
CA ILE A 308 -9.19 6.71 30.50
C ILE A 308 -9.94 6.95 31.83
N SER A 309 -11.26 7.12 31.80
CA SER A 309 -11.97 7.75 32.90
C SER A 309 -13.01 6.87 33.57
N GLY A 310 -13.93 6.27 32.86
CA GLY A 310 -15.09 5.57 33.38
C GLY A 310 -14.91 4.05 33.47
N TYR A 311 -15.75 3.40 34.31
CA TYR A 311 -15.93 1.95 34.24
C TYR A 311 -16.98 1.64 33.18
N ILE A 312 -16.64 0.80 32.23
CA ILE A 312 -17.56 0.38 31.17
C ILE A 312 -17.68 -1.13 31.10
N ARG A 313 -18.88 -1.61 30.78
CA ARG A 313 -19.17 -2.99 30.43
C ARG A 313 -19.52 -3.06 28.98
N CYS A 314 -18.86 -3.96 28.27
CA CYS A 314 -19.02 -4.08 26.83
C CYS A 314 -19.36 -5.52 26.46
N ARG A 315 -20.19 -5.70 25.42
CA ARG A 315 -20.45 -6.99 24.80
C ARG A 315 -19.47 -7.20 23.65
N ALA A 316 -18.77 -8.33 23.64
CA ALA A 316 -17.82 -8.70 22.59
C ALA A 316 -18.52 -8.91 21.25
N THR A 317 -18.11 -8.19 20.21
CA THR A 317 -18.65 -8.28 18.85
C THR A 317 -17.71 -9.03 17.91
N ARG A 318 -16.38 -8.81 18.04
CA ARG A 318 -15.33 -9.50 17.30
C ARG A 318 -14.24 -9.97 18.25
N VAL A 319 -13.76 -11.20 18.05
CA VAL A 319 -12.79 -11.85 18.94
C VAL A 319 -11.68 -12.51 18.13
N GLY A 320 -10.53 -12.76 18.74
CA GLY A 320 -9.43 -13.49 18.12
C GLY A 320 -8.86 -12.81 16.88
N GLU A 321 -8.89 -13.51 15.75
CA GLU A 321 -8.35 -13.01 14.46
C GLU A 321 -9.26 -11.97 13.81
N ASP A 322 -10.54 -11.93 14.17
CA ASP A 322 -11.53 -11.01 13.61
C ASP A 322 -11.49 -9.62 14.25
N THR A 323 -10.73 -9.42 15.35
CA THR A 323 -10.61 -8.10 15.96
C THR A 323 -9.95 -7.09 15.02
N THR A 324 -10.37 -5.83 15.10
CA THR A 324 -9.83 -4.71 14.31
C THR A 324 -8.31 -4.66 14.38
N LEU A 325 -7.72 -4.81 15.59
CA LEU A 325 -6.27 -4.86 15.75
C LEU A 325 -5.64 -6.04 15.00
N SER A 326 -6.23 -7.24 15.08
CA SER A 326 -5.72 -8.43 14.38
C SER A 326 -5.75 -8.26 12.86
N GLN A 327 -6.79 -7.65 12.33
CA GLN A 327 -6.91 -7.33 10.90
C GLN A 327 -5.85 -6.29 10.48
N ILE A 328 -5.60 -5.26 11.28
CA ILE A 328 -4.53 -4.27 11.04
C ILE A 328 -3.16 -4.97 11.00
N ILE A 329 -2.87 -5.82 11.97
CA ILE A 329 -1.61 -6.58 12.04
C ILE A 329 -1.46 -7.48 10.80
N ALA A 330 -2.53 -8.17 10.38
CA ALA A 330 -2.54 -9.00 9.19
C ALA A 330 -2.26 -8.18 7.92
N MET A 331 -2.96 -7.05 7.73
CA MET A 331 -2.73 -6.16 6.57
C MET A 331 -1.29 -5.64 6.50
N VAL A 332 -0.74 -5.16 7.62
CA VAL A 332 0.66 -4.66 7.65
C VAL A 332 1.67 -5.79 7.39
N SER A 333 1.39 -7.00 7.90
CA SER A 333 2.22 -8.19 7.67
C SER A 333 2.17 -8.62 6.21
N ASP A 334 0.99 -8.66 5.60
CA ASP A 334 0.80 -9.02 4.18
C ASP A 334 1.44 -8.00 3.25
N ALA A 335 1.33 -6.71 3.56
CA ALA A 335 2.03 -5.66 2.83
C ALA A 335 3.56 -5.85 2.87
N ALA A 336 4.11 -6.26 4.03
CA ALA A 336 5.53 -6.55 4.16
C ALA A 336 5.96 -7.84 3.42
N ALA A 337 5.04 -8.79 3.25
CA ALA A 337 5.28 -10.06 2.55
C ALA A 337 5.18 -9.94 1.02
N THR A 338 4.48 -8.93 0.50
CA THR A 338 4.30 -8.69 -0.94
C THR A 338 5.46 -7.90 -1.55
N LYS A 339 5.60 -7.95 -2.89
CA LYS A 339 6.62 -7.20 -3.63
C LYS A 339 5.99 -6.15 -4.52
N ALA A 340 6.46 -4.92 -4.38
CA ALA A 340 6.14 -3.85 -5.31
C ALA A 340 6.66 -4.14 -6.74
N PRO A 341 6.01 -3.63 -7.79
CA PRO A 341 6.48 -3.78 -9.17
C PRO A 341 7.93 -3.33 -9.37
N ILE A 342 8.35 -2.23 -8.77
CA ILE A 342 9.73 -1.72 -8.85
C ILE A 342 10.75 -2.70 -8.22
N ALA A 343 10.37 -3.44 -7.18
CA ALA A 343 11.21 -4.47 -6.57
C ALA A 343 11.42 -5.66 -7.51
N LYS A 344 10.36 -6.08 -8.24
CA LYS A 344 10.45 -7.15 -9.24
C LYS A 344 11.44 -6.80 -10.36
N VAL A 345 11.49 -5.53 -10.78
CA VAL A 345 12.46 -5.03 -11.77
C VAL A 345 13.89 -5.08 -11.20
N ALA A 346 14.09 -4.61 -9.97
CA ALA A 346 15.39 -4.63 -9.31
C ALA A 346 15.94 -6.07 -9.14
N ASP A 347 15.07 -7.02 -8.79
CA ASP A 347 15.42 -8.44 -8.67
C ASP A 347 15.87 -9.04 -10.02
N LYS A 348 15.15 -8.72 -11.11
CA LYS A 348 15.52 -9.16 -12.47
C LYS A 348 16.88 -8.62 -12.89
N VAL A 349 17.14 -7.34 -12.63
CA VAL A 349 18.44 -6.72 -12.90
C VAL A 349 19.54 -7.40 -12.08
N SER A 350 19.32 -7.65 -10.79
CA SER A 350 20.29 -8.38 -9.92
C SER A 350 20.64 -9.76 -10.45
N GLY A 351 19.70 -10.49 -11.01
CA GLY A 351 19.91 -11.84 -11.56
C GLY A 351 20.85 -11.86 -12.77
N VAL A 352 20.85 -10.79 -13.60
CA VAL A 352 21.75 -10.64 -14.74
C VAL A 352 23.09 -10.03 -14.33
N PHE A 353 23.08 -9.15 -13.34
CA PHE A 353 24.24 -8.36 -12.92
C PHE A 353 25.41 -9.25 -12.43
N VAL A 354 25.15 -10.25 -11.60
CA VAL A 354 26.20 -11.11 -11.02
C VAL A 354 26.99 -11.89 -12.09
N PRO A 355 26.36 -12.60 -13.06
CA PRO A 355 27.09 -13.23 -14.16
C PRO A 355 27.90 -12.23 -15.00
N VAL A 356 27.34 -11.05 -15.28
CA VAL A 356 28.05 -10.02 -16.07
C VAL A 356 29.29 -9.53 -15.34
N VAL A 357 29.20 -9.30 -14.03
CA VAL A 357 30.36 -8.89 -13.22
C VAL A 357 31.45 -9.97 -13.19
N MET A 358 31.06 -11.23 -13.07
CA MET A 358 32.02 -12.34 -13.13
C MET A 358 32.76 -12.35 -14.47
N ALA A 359 32.08 -12.15 -15.57
CA ALA A 359 32.70 -12.03 -16.90
C ALA A 359 33.63 -10.81 -16.98
N ILE A 360 33.22 -9.65 -16.49
CA ILE A 360 34.07 -8.44 -16.45
C ILE A 360 35.33 -8.70 -15.62
N ALA A 361 35.23 -9.33 -14.46
CA ALA A 361 36.38 -9.65 -13.62
C ALA A 361 37.36 -10.60 -14.33
N ALA A 362 36.84 -11.65 -15.00
CA ALA A 362 37.65 -12.59 -15.77
C ALA A 362 38.35 -11.87 -16.95
N VAL A 363 37.63 -11.05 -17.71
CA VAL A 363 38.18 -10.26 -18.80
C VAL A 363 39.24 -9.28 -18.29
N THR A 364 38.98 -8.60 -17.17
CA THR A 364 39.94 -7.66 -16.54
C THR A 364 41.25 -8.37 -16.21
N THR A 365 41.16 -9.54 -15.57
CA THR A 365 42.35 -10.33 -15.22
C THR A 365 43.10 -10.76 -16.48
N ALA A 366 42.39 -11.27 -17.50
CA ALA A 366 43.01 -11.69 -18.76
C ALA A 366 43.70 -10.53 -19.50
N VAL A 367 43.08 -9.35 -19.56
CA VAL A 367 43.65 -8.16 -20.22
C VAL A 367 44.94 -7.75 -19.56
N TRP A 368 44.99 -7.68 -18.21
CA TRP A 368 46.21 -7.30 -17.50
C TRP A 368 47.33 -8.31 -17.66
N LEU A 369 47.02 -9.62 -17.71
CA LEU A 369 47.99 -10.66 -18.02
C LEU A 369 48.53 -10.54 -19.46
N LEU A 370 47.66 -10.26 -20.44
CA LEU A 370 48.07 -10.06 -21.84
C LEU A 370 48.91 -8.78 -22.02
N LEU A 371 48.72 -7.79 -21.17
CA LEU A 371 49.55 -6.59 -21.11
C LEU A 371 50.92 -6.83 -20.41
N GLY A 372 51.24 -8.07 -20.04
CA GLY A 372 52.50 -8.45 -19.44
C GLY A 372 52.67 -8.03 -17.97
N ARG A 373 51.53 -7.75 -17.26
CA ARG A 373 51.58 -7.49 -15.81
C ARG A 373 51.65 -8.79 -15.04
N GLU A 374 52.21 -8.72 -13.85
CA GLU A 374 52.35 -9.89 -12.93
C GLU A 374 50.98 -10.47 -12.56
N VAL A 375 50.96 -11.77 -12.28
CA VAL A 375 49.74 -12.53 -11.97
C VAL A 375 49.04 -11.96 -10.73
N GLY A 376 49.83 -11.58 -9.68
CA GLY A 376 49.32 -10.98 -8.47
C GLY A 376 48.55 -9.67 -8.72
N PHE A 377 49.16 -8.80 -9.53
CA PHE A 377 48.53 -7.53 -9.94
C PHE A 377 47.24 -7.75 -10.73
N ALA A 378 47.26 -8.65 -11.72
CA ALA A 378 46.10 -8.92 -12.56
C ALA A 378 44.92 -9.52 -11.76
N LEU A 379 45.22 -10.48 -10.87
CA LEU A 379 44.24 -11.09 -9.95
C LEU A 379 43.69 -10.04 -8.99
N ALA A 380 44.52 -9.16 -8.42
CA ALA A 380 44.04 -8.08 -7.54
C ALA A 380 43.03 -7.17 -8.21
N ARG A 381 43.17 -6.85 -9.51
CA ARG A 381 42.17 -6.08 -10.29
C ARG A 381 40.88 -6.86 -10.46
N GLY A 382 40.97 -8.14 -10.87
CA GLY A 382 39.78 -9.00 -11.00
C GLY A 382 39.03 -9.17 -9.67
N ILE A 383 39.76 -9.41 -8.58
CA ILE A 383 39.17 -9.50 -7.23
C ILE A 383 38.51 -8.18 -6.81
N SER A 384 39.16 -7.05 -7.08
CA SER A 384 38.58 -5.71 -6.80
C SER A 384 37.26 -5.50 -7.53
N VAL A 385 37.16 -5.93 -8.81
CA VAL A 385 35.93 -5.88 -9.58
C VAL A 385 34.84 -6.75 -8.96
N LEU A 386 35.16 -8.01 -8.58
CA LEU A 386 34.21 -8.91 -7.91
C LEU A 386 33.66 -8.33 -6.61
N VAL A 387 34.55 -7.76 -5.79
CA VAL A 387 34.19 -7.27 -4.45
C VAL A 387 33.35 -6.01 -4.51
N ILE A 388 33.78 -4.99 -5.30
CA ILE A 388 33.07 -3.72 -5.36
C ILE A 388 31.69 -3.84 -6.00
N SER A 389 31.51 -4.83 -6.87
CA SER A 389 30.29 -5.01 -7.64
C SER A 389 29.20 -5.75 -6.88
N CYS A 390 29.31 -5.96 -5.58
CA CYS A 390 28.27 -6.64 -4.82
C CYS A 390 26.95 -5.83 -4.81
N PRO A 391 25.83 -6.36 -5.30
CA PRO A 391 24.56 -5.66 -5.34
C PRO A 391 23.80 -5.70 -4.00
N CYS A 392 24.52 -5.65 -2.87
CA CYS A 392 23.94 -5.77 -1.52
C CYS A 392 22.89 -4.69 -1.25
N ALA A 393 23.21 -3.44 -1.57
CA ALA A 393 22.34 -2.29 -1.38
C ALA A 393 21.09 -2.37 -2.27
N LEU A 394 21.20 -2.90 -3.48
CA LEU A 394 20.08 -3.01 -4.44
C LEU A 394 18.95 -3.91 -3.90
N GLY A 395 19.31 -5.04 -3.28
CA GLY A 395 18.32 -5.96 -2.71
C GLY A 395 17.56 -5.40 -1.50
N LEU A 396 18.08 -4.35 -0.86
CA LEU A 396 17.47 -3.70 0.31
C LEU A 396 16.76 -2.38 -0.02
N ALA A 397 17.12 -1.75 -1.12
CA ALA A 397 16.69 -0.42 -1.50
C ALA A 397 15.16 -0.24 -1.46
N THR A 398 14.42 -1.21 -1.99
CA THR A 398 12.96 -1.17 -2.07
C THR A 398 12.28 -1.76 -0.82
N PRO A 399 12.63 -2.97 -0.34
CA PRO A 399 11.88 -3.59 0.77
C PRO A 399 11.95 -2.80 2.08
N VAL A 400 13.12 -2.22 2.40
CA VAL A 400 13.27 -1.44 3.64
C VAL A 400 12.45 -0.15 3.58
N ALA A 401 12.47 0.57 2.45
CA ALA A 401 11.69 1.79 2.29
C ALA A 401 10.18 1.52 2.38
N ILE A 402 9.69 0.46 1.73
CA ILE A 402 8.28 0.04 1.80
C ILE A 402 7.87 -0.31 3.22
N MET A 403 8.69 -1.09 3.94
CA MET A 403 8.35 -1.47 5.32
C MET A 403 8.32 -0.27 6.26
N VAL A 404 9.27 0.67 6.13
CA VAL A 404 9.26 1.91 6.92
C VAL A 404 8.04 2.75 6.54
N GLY A 405 7.75 2.90 5.23
CA GLY A 405 6.56 3.61 4.75
C GLY A 405 5.26 3.02 5.29
N ASN A 406 5.07 1.70 5.20
CA ASN A 406 3.91 1.02 5.78
C ASN A 406 3.83 1.21 7.30
N GLY A 407 4.97 1.16 8.00
CA GLY A 407 5.01 1.39 9.44
C GLY A 407 4.62 2.82 9.83
N VAL A 408 5.02 3.82 9.03
CA VAL A 408 4.59 5.22 9.20
C VAL A 408 3.10 5.36 8.88
N GLY A 409 2.62 4.72 7.80
CA GLY A 409 1.20 4.68 7.44
C GLY A 409 0.35 4.13 8.58
N ALA A 410 0.67 2.94 9.06
CA ALA A 410 -0.06 2.25 10.14
C ALA A 410 -0.15 3.09 11.42
N LYS A 411 0.94 3.76 11.82
CA LYS A 411 0.94 4.68 12.97
C LYS A 411 0.02 5.89 12.80
N ASN A 412 -0.33 6.24 11.57
CA ASN A 412 -1.23 7.34 11.25
C ASN A 412 -2.62 6.87 10.82
N GLY A 413 -2.94 5.59 11.00
CA GLY A 413 -4.24 5.03 10.61
C GLY A 413 -4.39 4.82 9.10
N ILE A 414 -3.31 4.79 8.33
CA ILE A 414 -3.29 4.53 6.88
C ILE A 414 -2.69 3.16 6.63
N LEU A 415 -3.50 2.21 6.16
CA LEU A 415 -3.13 0.81 5.98
C LEU A 415 -3.08 0.46 4.49
N PHE A 416 -1.90 0.11 4.00
CA PHE A 416 -1.72 -0.40 2.63
C PHE A 416 -1.77 -1.93 2.68
N LYS A 417 -2.62 -2.57 1.89
CA LYS A 417 -2.74 -4.04 1.87
C LYS A 417 -1.55 -4.74 1.22
N THR A 418 -0.91 -4.07 0.26
CA THR A 418 0.23 -4.63 -0.46
C THR A 418 1.32 -3.57 -0.69
N ALA A 419 2.53 -4.04 -0.95
CA ALA A 419 3.61 -3.16 -1.40
C ALA A 419 3.31 -2.49 -2.75
N ALA A 420 2.51 -3.14 -3.60
CA ALA A 420 2.05 -2.58 -4.87
C ALA A 420 1.04 -1.45 -4.64
N SER A 421 0.11 -1.62 -3.70
CA SER A 421 -0.86 -0.58 -3.33
C SER A 421 -0.15 0.70 -2.86
N LEU A 422 0.91 0.56 -2.03
CA LEU A 422 1.72 1.70 -1.62
C LEU A 422 2.44 2.34 -2.82
N GLU A 423 2.95 1.57 -3.78
CA GLU A 423 3.62 2.11 -4.98
C GLU A 423 2.61 2.84 -5.89
N GLU A 424 1.45 2.24 -6.19
CA GLU A 424 0.46 2.80 -7.11
C GLU A 424 -0.22 4.05 -6.54
N THR A 425 -0.50 4.09 -5.23
CA THR A 425 -1.08 5.27 -4.56
C THR A 425 -0.25 6.54 -4.82
N GLY A 426 1.08 6.44 -4.85
CA GLY A 426 1.96 7.59 -5.12
C GLY A 426 1.93 8.08 -6.57
N ARG A 427 1.42 7.27 -7.49
CA ARG A 427 1.33 7.58 -8.93
C ARG A 427 -0.02 8.15 -9.33
N VAL A 428 -0.96 8.25 -8.40
CA VAL A 428 -2.32 8.76 -8.63
C VAL A 428 -2.30 10.17 -9.22
N GLN A 429 -3.10 10.37 -10.26
CA GLN A 429 -3.29 11.63 -10.98
C GLN A 429 -4.73 12.12 -10.92
N VAL A 430 -5.69 11.22 -10.70
CA VAL A 430 -7.11 11.53 -10.55
C VAL A 430 -7.61 10.85 -9.28
N VAL A 431 -8.31 11.59 -8.42
CA VAL A 431 -9.02 11.05 -7.26
C VAL A 431 -10.50 11.18 -7.50
N ALA A 432 -11.18 10.05 -7.57
CA ALA A 432 -12.64 9.97 -7.66
C ALA A 432 -13.19 9.75 -6.24
N LEU A 433 -13.99 10.69 -5.74
CA LEU A 433 -14.57 10.65 -4.42
C LEU A 433 -16.07 10.29 -4.53
N ASP A 434 -16.53 9.31 -3.79
CA ASP A 434 -17.98 9.18 -3.58
C ASP A 434 -18.48 10.39 -2.79
N LYS A 435 -19.75 10.72 -2.95
CA LYS A 435 -20.36 11.82 -2.18
C LYS A 435 -20.65 11.38 -0.74
N THR A 436 -21.52 10.38 -0.61
CA THR A 436 -22.17 10.01 0.65
C THR A 436 -21.21 9.28 1.58
N GLY A 437 -21.10 9.69 2.85
CA GLY A 437 -20.16 9.09 3.80
C GLY A 437 -18.68 9.45 3.56
N THR A 438 -18.34 9.89 2.35
CA THR A 438 -16.96 10.26 1.95
C THR A 438 -16.77 11.79 2.00
N ILE A 439 -17.38 12.58 1.09
CA ILE A 439 -17.34 14.04 1.11
C ILE A 439 -18.28 14.58 2.18
N THR A 440 -19.43 13.95 2.37
CA THR A 440 -20.45 14.29 3.35
C THR A 440 -20.43 13.34 4.54
N LYS A 441 -21.12 13.69 5.61
CA LYS A 441 -21.20 12.86 6.83
C LYS A 441 -21.97 11.55 6.61
N GLY A 442 -22.79 11.47 5.55
CA GLY A 442 -23.66 10.33 5.26
C GLY A 442 -24.91 10.25 6.15
N GLU A 443 -25.09 11.24 7.00
CA GLU A 443 -26.23 11.40 7.89
C GLU A 443 -26.97 12.67 7.53
N PRO A 444 -28.18 12.59 6.95
CA PRO A 444 -29.02 13.75 6.71
C PRO A 444 -29.30 14.48 8.03
N ARG A 445 -29.19 15.83 8.01
CA ARG A 445 -29.53 16.66 9.15
C ARG A 445 -30.45 17.82 8.72
N VAL A 446 -31.28 18.31 9.63
CA VAL A 446 -32.03 19.52 9.43
C VAL A 446 -31.05 20.70 9.36
N THR A 447 -31.08 21.44 8.26
CA THR A 447 -30.21 22.63 8.03
C THR A 447 -30.94 23.94 8.14
N ASP A 448 -32.25 23.98 7.80
CA ASP A 448 -33.05 25.20 7.84
C ASP A 448 -34.48 24.84 8.25
N ILE A 449 -35.07 25.66 9.09
CA ILE A 449 -36.49 25.63 9.50
C ILE A 449 -37.09 26.97 9.12
N LEU A 450 -38.05 26.95 8.21
CA LEU A 450 -38.74 28.17 7.71
C LEU A 450 -40.21 28.07 8.07
N PRO A 451 -40.65 28.67 9.18
CA PRO A 451 -42.03 28.66 9.59
C PRO A 451 -42.93 29.45 8.61
N GLY A 452 -44.12 28.94 8.38
CA GLY A 452 -45.14 29.64 7.60
C GLY A 452 -45.71 30.82 8.36
N PRO A 453 -46.51 31.69 7.71
CA PRO A 453 -47.08 32.90 8.33
C PRO A 453 -47.85 32.57 9.62
N GLY A 454 -47.40 33.14 10.76
CA GLY A 454 -47.99 32.95 12.08
C GLY A 454 -47.84 31.55 12.69
N VAL A 455 -46.83 30.84 12.32
CA VAL A 455 -46.39 29.57 12.95
C VAL A 455 -45.06 29.79 13.66
N ALA A 456 -44.89 29.28 14.86
CA ALA A 456 -43.61 29.31 15.55
C ALA A 456 -42.71 28.13 15.06
N GLU A 457 -41.42 28.31 15.15
CA GLU A 457 -40.42 27.29 14.73
C GLU A 457 -40.60 26.00 15.50
N ASP A 458 -40.74 26.09 16.84
CA ASP A 458 -40.95 24.90 17.70
C ASP A 458 -42.28 24.20 17.38
N GLN A 459 -43.31 24.94 16.97
CA GLN A 459 -44.58 24.36 16.55
C GLN A 459 -44.46 23.62 15.24
N LEU A 460 -43.71 24.17 14.26
CA LEU A 460 -43.45 23.50 13.01
C LEU A 460 -42.66 22.21 13.23
N LEU A 461 -41.55 22.31 13.98
CA LEU A 461 -40.70 21.17 14.25
C LEU A 461 -41.41 20.08 15.05
N GLY A 462 -42.19 20.45 16.08
CA GLY A 462 -42.93 19.49 16.88
C GLY A 462 -44.03 18.77 16.10
N LEU A 463 -44.75 19.43 15.20
CA LEU A 463 -45.75 18.81 14.33
C LEU A 463 -45.07 17.93 13.24
N ALA A 464 -43.97 18.41 12.68
CA ALA A 464 -43.19 17.62 11.72
C ALA A 464 -42.63 16.33 12.36
N ALA A 465 -42.05 16.44 13.56
CA ALA A 465 -41.57 15.31 14.32
C ALA A 465 -42.68 14.32 14.68
N ALA A 466 -43.86 14.79 15.07
CA ALA A 466 -45.03 13.94 15.33
C ALA A 466 -45.48 13.16 14.10
N LEU A 467 -45.37 13.72 12.88
CA LEU A 467 -45.66 13.01 11.64
C LEU A 467 -44.57 12.00 11.30
N GLU A 468 -43.30 12.37 11.47
CA GLU A 468 -42.13 11.55 11.08
C GLU A 468 -41.79 10.46 12.10
N ALA A 469 -42.29 10.53 13.34
CA ALA A 469 -41.99 9.59 14.43
C ALA A 469 -42.29 8.12 14.10
N LYS A 470 -43.21 7.88 13.17
CA LYS A 470 -43.57 6.51 12.73
C LYS A 470 -42.97 6.12 11.37
N SER A 471 -42.07 6.95 10.83
CA SER A 471 -41.40 6.76 9.55
C SER A 471 -39.99 6.25 9.76
N GLU A 472 -39.58 5.22 9.01
CA GLU A 472 -38.20 4.71 9.01
C GLU A 472 -37.28 5.41 8.00
N HIS A 473 -37.80 6.41 7.29
CA HIS A 473 -37.07 7.12 6.24
C HIS A 473 -35.88 7.91 6.81
N PRO A 474 -34.69 7.96 6.16
CA PRO A 474 -33.55 8.75 6.66
C PRO A 474 -33.85 10.23 6.93
N LEU A 475 -34.72 10.86 6.13
CA LEU A 475 -35.15 12.25 6.34
C LEU A 475 -35.99 12.39 7.63
N ALA A 476 -36.77 11.39 7.98
CA ALA A 476 -37.54 11.35 9.22
C ALA A 476 -36.61 11.34 10.43
N ARG A 477 -35.57 10.53 10.40
CA ARG A 477 -34.55 10.47 11.45
C ARG A 477 -33.91 11.84 11.68
N ALA A 478 -33.63 12.58 10.60
CA ALA A 478 -33.06 13.93 10.70
C ALA A 478 -33.98 14.90 11.45
N VAL A 479 -35.30 14.86 11.16
CA VAL A 479 -36.30 15.69 11.83
C VAL A 479 -36.47 15.31 13.29
N MET A 480 -36.48 13.99 13.57
CA MET A 480 -36.55 13.46 14.94
C MET A 480 -35.33 13.85 15.78
N ALA A 481 -34.13 13.69 15.21
CA ALA A 481 -32.87 14.04 15.90
C ALA A 481 -32.83 15.55 16.23
N LYS A 482 -33.34 16.40 15.31
CA LYS A 482 -33.41 17.85 15.58
C LYS A 482 -34.44 18.19 16.65
N ALA A 483 -35.60 17.52 16.68
CA ALA A 483 -36.61 17.71 17.72
C ALA A 483 -36.09 17.25 19.12
N GLU A 484 -35.29 16.21 19.17
CA GLU A 484 -34.63 15.72 20.39
C GLU A 484 -33.55 16.71 20.88
N GLU A 485 -32.72 17.24 19.96
CA GLU A 485 -31.69 18.25 20.26
C GLU A 485 -32.30 19.53 20.85
N ASP A 486 -33.48 19.93 20.37
CA ASP A 486 -34.16 21.13 20.81
C ASP A 486 -35.17 20.88 21.96
N ASP A 487 -35.14 19.68 22.61
CA ASP A 487 -36.05 19.30 23.69
C ASP A 487 -37.54 19.44 23.35
N ILE A 488 -37.93 19.24 22.07
CA ILE A 488 -39.31 19.37 21.61
C ILE A 488 -40.14 18.13 22.01
N ASN A 489 -41.24 18.36 22.70
CA ASN A 489 -42.16 17.28 23.06
C ASN A 489 -42.97 16.82 21.84
N VAL A 490 -42.78 15.57 21.42
CA VAL A 490 -43.43 15.00 20.25
C VAL A 490 -44.82 14.42 20.60
N ALA A 491 -45.85 14.95 20.01
CA ALA A 491 -47.24 14.52 20.23
C ALA A 491 -47.54 13.21 19.50
N ASP A 492 -48.36 12.31 20.07
CA ASP A 492 -48.81 11.11 19.38
C ASP A 492 -49.86 11.43 18.30
N VAL A 493 -49.80 10.68 17.19
CA VAL A 493 -50.66 10.89 16.02
C VAL A 493 -51.46 9.63 15.66
N ALA A 494 -52.69 9.86 15.13
CA ALA A 494 -53.56 8.80 14.67
C ALA A 494 -53.55 8.69 13.13
N ASP A 495 -54.06 7.58 12.59
CA ASP A 495 -54.27 7.33 11.15
C ASP A 495 -53.04 7.59 10.28
N PHE A 496 -51.83 7.26 10.79
CA PHE A 496 -50.59 7.43 10.03
C PHE A 496 -50.58 6.57 8.75
N ARG A 497 -50.23 7.21 7.62
CA ARG A 497 -50.09 6.56 6.33
C ARG A 497 -48.93 7.14 5.53
N ILE A 498 -48.12 6.23 4.96
CA ILE A 498 -47.11 6.55 3.96
C ILE A 498 -47.81 6.65 2.58
N LEU A 499 -47.48 7.71 1.83
CA LEU A 499 -47.96 7.89 0.44
C LEU A 499 -46.72 7.71 -0.48
N PRO A 500 -46.49 6.54 -1.07
CA PRO A 500 -45.26 6.29 -1.81
C PRO A 500 -45.00 7.32 -2.90
N GLY A 501 -43.77 7.86 -2.92
CA GLY A 501 -43.33 8.90 -3.88
C GLY A 501 -43.83 10.33 -3.61
N ASN A 502 -44.70 10.54 -2.62
CA ASN A 502 -45.32 11.84 -2.34
C ASN A 502 -44.97 12.36 -0.94
N GLY A 503 -45.21 11.59 0.11
CA GLY A 503 -44.97 12.01 1.48
C GLY A 503 -45.77 11.20 2.49
N LEU A 504 -46.09 11.83 3.61
CA LEU A 504 -46.76 11.25 4.78
C LEU A 504 -48.07 11.99 5.10
N LYS A 505 -49.02 11.30 5.71
CA LYS A 505 -50.22 11.88 6.29
C LYS A 505 -50.57 11.24 7.62
N CYS A 506 -51.13 12.02 8.52
CA CYS A 506 -51.70 11.52 9.78
C CYS A 506 -52.82 12.49 10.23
N THR A 507 -53.41 12.16 11.36
CA THR A 507 -54.45 13.02 12.01
C THR A 507 -53.95 13.39 13.41
N ILE A 508 -54.05 14.69 13.73
CA ILE A 508 -53.77 15.22 15.05
C ILE A 508 -54.99 16.03 15.53
N GLY A 509 -55.64 15.55 16.58
CA GLY A 509 -57.00 16.03 16.94
C GLY A 509 -57.96 15.78 15.77
N ASP A 510 -58.66 16.83 15.31
CA ASP A 510 -59.59 16.76 14.18
C ASP A 510 -58.98 17.23 12.85
N LYS A 511 -57.70 17.54 12.80
CA LYS A 511 -57.02 18.09 11.63
C LYS A 511 -56.10 17.11 10.97
N LYS A 512 -56.07 17.13 9.64
CA LYS A 512 -55.12 16.33 8.83
C LYS A 512 -53.75 17.01 8.81
N LEU A 513 -52.71 16.30 9.22
CA LEU A 513 -51.33 16.72 9.12
C LEU A 513 -50.69 16.02 7.93
N LEU A 514 -50.05 16.79 7.06
CA LEU A 514 -49.43 16.36 5.82
C LEU A 514 -47.95 16.76 5.82
N GLY A 515 -47.07 15.93 5.30
CA GLY A 515 -45.67 16.26 5.08
C GLY A 515 -45.13 15.56 3.83
N GLY A 516 -44.27 16.23 3.08
CA GLY A 516 -43.69 15.62 1.90
C GLY A 516 -43.06 16.60 0.91
N SER A 517 -42.96 16.17 -0.34
CA SER A 517 -42.34 16.95 -1.41
C SER A 517 -43.11 18.25 -1.72
N MET A 518 -42.42 19.22 -2.25
CA MET A 518 -42.99 20.51 -2.67
C MET A 518 -44.19 20.35 -3.64
N SER A 519 -44.05 19.47 -4.63
CA SER A 519 -45.09 19.16 -5.61
C SER A 519 -46.32 18.50 -4.98
N PHE A 520 -46.14 17.66 -3.98
CA PHE A 520 -47.24 17.00 -3.29
C PHE A 520 -48.02 17.96 -2.41
N ILE A 521 -47.32 18.76 -1.60
CA ILE A 521 -47.99 19.66 -0.65
C ILE A 521 -48.65 20.86 -1.38
N SER A 522 -48.02 21.43 -2.42
CA SER A 522 -48.60 22.53 -3.21
C SER A 522 -49.88 22.15 -3.95
N GLY A 523 -50.09 20.86 -4.22
CA GLY A 523 -51.36 20.36 -4.79
C GLY A 523 -52.52 20.21 -3.79
N LEU A 524 -52.24 20.26 -2.49
CA LEU A 524 -53.21 19.99 -1.43
C LEU A 524 -53.41 21.19 -0.48
N VAL A 525 -52.42 22.05 -0.35
CA VAL A 525 -52.39 23.18 0.58
C VAL A 525 -52.03 24.46 -0.18
N SER A 526 -52.65 25.57 0.15
CA SER A 526 -52.29 26.88 -0.43
C SER A 526 -50.91 27.30 0.08
N VAL A 527 -49.89 27.33 -0.80
CA VAL A 527 -48.52 27.72 -0.47
C VAL A 527 -48.29 29.17 -0.93
N PRO A 528 -47.87 30.08 -0.06
CA PRO A 528 -47.47 31.43 -0.44
C PRO A 528 -46.34 31.45 -1.45
N GLU A 529 -46.35 32.39 -2.42
CA GLU A 529 -45.36 32.43 -3.51
C GLU A 529 -43.92 32.66 -3.01
N ASP A 530 -43.78 33.44 -1.92
CA ASP A 530 -42.50 33.65 -1.26
C ASP A 530 -41.93 32.36 -0.63
N MET A 531 -42.79 31.53 -0.01
CA MET A 531 -42.39 30.22 0.52
C MET A 531 -42.00 29.26 -0.59
N MET A 532 -42.71 29.30 -1.73
CA MET A 532 -42.32 28.47 -2.89
C MET A 532 -40.94 28.85 -3.42
N ARG A 533 -40.64 30.14 -3.59
CA ARG A 533 -39.32 30.64 -4.00
C ARG A 533 -38.23 30.26 -3.00
N GLN A 534 -38.52 30.25 -1.69
CA GLN A 534 -37.57 29.85 -0.67
C GLN A 534 -37.29 28.33 -0.76
N ALA A 535 -38.28 27.49 -0.99
CA ALA A 535 -38.12 26.07 -1.20
C ALA A 535 -37.27 25.78 -2.46
N GLU A 536 -37.53 26.49 -3.56
CA GLU A 536 -36.75 26.36 -4.80
C GLU A 536 -35.28 26.77 -4.57
N ARG A 537 -35.04 27.87 -3.84
CA ARG A 537 -33.68 28.29 -3.47
C ARG A 537 -32.95 27.24 -2.64
N LEU A 538 -33.61 26.67 -1.61
CA LEU A 538 -33.04 25.62 -0.80
C LEU A 538 -32.71 24.37 -1.65
N ALA A 539 -33.58 24.02 -2.60
CA ALA A 539 -33.33 22.94 -3.53
C ALA A 539 -32.13 23.23 -4.47
N ASP A 540 -31.98 24.48 -4.94
CA ASP A 540 -30.84 24.91 -5.74
C ASP A 540 -29.53 24.98 -4.92
N GLU A 541 -29.60 25.09 -3.60
CA GLU A 541 -28.48 24.95 -2.66
C GLU A 541 -28.11 23.47 -2.37
N GLY A 542 -28.86 22.54 -2.96
CA GLY A 542 -28.58 21.09 -2.78
C GLY A 542 -29.27 20.46 -1.57
N LYS A 543 -30.17 21.18 -0.92
CA LYS A 543 -30.95 20.71 0.22
C LYS A 543 -32.26 20.07 -0.25
N THR A 544 -32.88 19.25 0.58
CA THR A 544 -34.17 18.62 0.34
C THR A 544 -35.23 19.36 1.16
N PRO A 545 -36.00 20.27 0.56
CA PRO A 545 -37.06 20.98 1.28
C PRO A 545 -38.28 20.08 1.46
N LEU A 546 -38.60 19.76 2.70
CA LEU A 546 -39.83 19.08 3.10
C LEU A 546 -40.89 20.13 3.52
N MET A 547 -42.04 20.09 2.91
CA MET A 547 -43.19 20.98 3.27
C MET A 547 -44.11 20.25 4.20
N PHE A 548 -44.64 21.00 5.19
CA PHE A 548 -45.63 20.50 6.15
C PHE A 548 -46.89 21.37 6.13
N GLY A 549 -48.03 20.70 6.20
CA GLY A 549 -49.35 21.37 6.19
C GLY A 549 -50.31 20.79 7.23
N LEU A 550 -51.12 21.61 7.83
CA LEU A 550 -52.19 21.25 8.78
C LEU A 550 -53.56 21.75 8.30
N GLY A 551 -54.41 20.79 7.88
CA GLY A 551 -55.64 21.12 7.17
C GLY A 551 -55.34 21.79 5.82
N ASP A 552 -55.83 22.99 5.58
CA ASP A 552 -55.61 23.78 4.35
C ASP A 552 -54.51 24.83 4.46
N ARG A 553 -53.80 24.86 5.61
CA ARG A 553 -52.75 25.83 5.90
C ARG A 553 -51.36 25.23 5.86
N LEU A 554 -50.43 25.94 5.20
CA LEU A 554 -49.01 25.61 5.27
C LEU A 554 -48.48 25.91 6.69
N LEU A 555 -47.76 24.92 7.30
CA LEU A 555 -47.03 25.10 8.54
C LEU A 555 -45.67 25.71 8.29
N GLY A 556 -44.99 25.25 7.22
CA GLY A 556 -43.63 25.68 6.88
C GLY A 556 -42.84 24.70 6.09
N ILE A 557 -41.55 24.96 5.97
CA ILE A 557 -40.56 24.14 5.27
C ILE A 557 -39.48 23.75 6.25
N ILE A 558 -39.08 22.48 6.23
CA ILE A 558 -37.88 21.97 6.92
C ILE A 558 -36.94 21.44 5.83
N ALA A 559 -35.76 22.04 5.69
CA ALA A 559 -34.77 21.57 4.76
C ALA A 559 -33.83 20.57 5.43
N VAL A 560 -33.63 19.48 4.75
CA VAL A 560 -32.71 18.42 5.20
C VAL A 560 -31.63 18.24 4.16
N ALA A 561 -30.36 18.17 4.59
CA ALA A 561 -29.25 17.91 3.72
C ALA A 561 -28.22 16.98 4.38
N ASP A 562 -27.49 16.26 3.56
CA ASP A 562 -26.28 15.56 3.97
C ASP A 562 -25.12 16.56 3.97
N VAL A 563 -24.62 16.89 5.15
CA VAL A 563 -23.68 18.00 5.37
C VAL A 563 -22.26 17.58 4.99
N ILE A 564 -21.54 18.46 4.29
CA ILE A 564 -20.12 18.28 3.96
C ILE A 564 -19.30 18.18 5.26
N LYS A 565 -18.34 17.24 5.33
CA LYS A 565 -17.40 17.15 6.46
C LYS A 565 -16.54 18.41 6.52
N GLU A 566 -16.15 18.81 7.72
CA GLU A 566 -15.40 20.05 7.96
C GLU A 566 -14.05 20.09 7.24
N ASP A 567 -13.40 18.92 7.08
CA ASP A 567 -12.10 18.76 6.45
C ASP A 567 -12.15 18.57 4.94
N SER A 568 -13.34 18.33 4.33
CA SER A 568 -13.48 17.97 2.91
C SER A 568 -12.96 19.05 1.97
N THR A 569 -13.30 20.32 2.22
CA THR A 569 -12.87 21.42 1.36
C THR A 569 -11.37 21.64 1.40
N GLU A 570 -10.76 21.51 2.60
CA GLU A 570 -9.31 21.65 2.75
C GLU A 570 -8.58 20.46 2.11
N ALA A 571 -9.09 19.25 2.29
CA ALA A 571 -8.54 18.03 1.68
C ALA A 571 -8.56 18.09 0.15
N VAL A 572 -9.68 18.52 -0.44
CA VAL A 572 -9.78 18.71 -1.90
C VAL A 572 -8.77 19.75 -2.38
N LYS A 573 -8.61 20.86 -1.65
CA LYS A 573 -7.60 21.88 -1.95
C LYS A 573 -6.20 21.34 -1.89
N GLU A 574 -5.86 20.51 -0.88
CA GLU A 574 -4.53 19.88 -0.79
C GLU A 574 -4.29 18.94 -1.98
N LEU A 575 -5.24 18.08 -2.33
CA LEU A 575 -5.13 17.17 -3.47
C LEU A 575 -4.88 17.95 -4.78
N ARG A 576 -5.60 19.04 -5.01
CA ARG A 576 -5.40 19.90 -6.17
C ARG A 576 -4.03 20.59 -6.17
N ASN A 577 -3.54 20.99 -5.00
CA ASN A 577 -2.18 21.54 -4.85
C ASN A 577 -1.10 20.52 -5.20
N MET A 578 -1.34 19.23 -4.94
CA MET A 578 -0.47 18.13 -5.38
C MET A 578 -0.52 17.87 -6.91
N GLY A 579 -1.34 18.61 -7.66
CA GLY A 579 -1.56 18.43 -9.10
C GLY A 579 -2.45 17.24 -9.43
N ILE A 580 -3.32 16.84 -8.50
CA ILE A 580 -4.30 15.76 -8.66
C ILE A 580 -5.64 16.38 -9.04
N ARG A 581 -6.29 15.83 -10.07
CA ARG A 581 -7.66 16.19 -10.45
C ARG A 581 -8.64 15.47 -9.52
N VAL A 582 -9.57 16.21 -8.92
CA VAL A 582 -10.56 15.67 -7.99
C VAL A 582 -11.93 15.64 -8.66
N VAL A 583 -12.53 14.45 -8.73
CA VAL A 583 -13.83 14.19 -9.36
C VAL A 583 -14.78 13.65 -8.30
N MET A 584 -15.97 14.22 -8.18
CA MET A 584 -17.03 13.72 -7.32
C MET A 584 -17.99 12.82 -8.11
N LEU A 585 -18.30 11.64 -7.59
CA LEU A 585 -19.29 10.71 -8.11
C LEU A 585 -20.50 10.66 -7.18
N THR A 586 -21.71 10.72 -7.74
CA THR A 586 -22.94 10.62 -6.94
C THR A 586 -24.13 10.12 -7.77
N GLY A 587 -25.06 9.43 -7.11
CA GLY A 587 -26.38 9.08 -7.68
C GLY A 587 -27.39 10.21 -7.67
N ASP A 588 -27.08 11.33 -7.01
CA ASP A 588 -27.97 12.49 -6.90
C ASP A 588 -28.26 13.13 -8.27
N ASN A 589 -29.32 13.93 -8.31
CA ASN A 589 -29.60 14.76 -9.46
C ASN A 589 -28.50 15.82 -9.68
N LYS A 590 -28.38 16.29 -10.92
CA LYS A 590 -27.31 17.19 -11.36
C LYS A 590 -27.23 18.48 -10.54
N LYS A 591 -28.37 19.11 -10.19
CA LYS A 591 -28.39 20.38 -9.43
C LYS A 591 -27.80 20.20 -8.02
N THR A 592 -28.28 19.23 -7.27
CA THR A 592 -27.79 18.93 -5.92
C THR A 592 -26.29 18.56 -5.95
N ALA A 593 -25.89 17.71 -6.91
CA ALA A 593 -24.50 17.29 -7.06
C ALA A 593 -23.56 18.48 -7.36
N GLU A 594 -23.94 19.37 -8.29
CA GLU A 594 -23.15 20.55 -8.61
C GLU A 594 -23.05 21.53 -7.44
N ALA A 595 -24.13 21.69 -6.64
CA ALA A 595 -24.10 22.55 -5.44
C ALA A 595 -23.07 22.04 -4.43
N ILE A 596 -23.10 20.73 -4.10
CA ILE A 596 -22.15 20.09 -3.19
C ILE A 596 -20.73 20.13 -3.77
N GLY A 597 -20.56 19.84 -5.06
CA GLY A 597 -19.27 19.88 -5.72
C GLY A 597 -18.62 21.28 -5.69
N ARG A 598 -19.41 22.35 -5.86
CA ARG A 598 -18.93 23.75 -5.71
C ARG A 598 -18.49 24.04 -4.28
N GLN A 599 -19.24 23.58 -3.27
CA GLN A 599 -18.90 23.77 -1.86
C GLN A 599 -17.63 23.01 -1.49
N ALA A 600 -17.48 21.76 -1.94
CA ALA A 600 -16.30 20.94 -1.72
C ALA A 600 -15.08 21.42 -2.53
N GLY A 601 -15.28 22.17 -3.63
CA GLY A 601 -14.21 22.68 -4.48
C GLY A 601 -13.61 21.68 -5.43
N VAL A 602 -14.35 20.61 -5.81
CA VAL A 602 -13.90 19.57 -6.76
C VAL A 602 -13.77 20.14 -8.18
N ASP A 603 -12.95 19.50 -9.02
CA ASP A 603 -12.73 19.94 -10.40
C ASP A 603 -13.85 19.51 -11.34
N GLU A 604 -14.52 18.40 -11.05
CA GLU A 604 -15.58 17.83 -11.88
C GLU A 604 -16.60 17.08 -11.03
N VAL A 605 -17.85 17.09 -11.48
CA VAL A 605 -18.97 16.39 -10.85
C VAL A 605 -19.63 15.49 -11.87
N ILE A 606 -19.76 14.20 -11.57
CA ILE A 606 -20.46 13.20 -12.37
C ILE A 606 -21.70 12.76 -11.57
N ALA A 607 -22.85 13.29 -11.94
CA ALA A 607 -24.13 13.10 -11.26
C ALA A 607 -24.96 11.99 -11.92
N GLY A 608 -25.96 11.47 -11.18
CA GLY A 608 -26.91 10.48 -11.68
C GLY A 608 -26.30 9.10 -11.94
N VAL A 609 -25.17 8.79 -11.29
CA VAL A 609 -24.48 7.52 -11.46
C VAL A 609 -25.07 6.48 -10.51
N LEU A 610 -25.76 5.50 -11.05
CA LEU A 610 -26.25 4.34 -10.28
C LEU A 610 -25.05 3.53 -9.75
N PRO A 611 -25.22 2.73 -8.68
CA PRO A 611 -24.14 1.92 -8.10
C PRO A 611 -23.41 1.08 -9.15
N ASP A 612 -24.12 0.39 -10.02
CA ASP A 612 -23.56 -0.45 -11.10
C ASP A 612 -22.81 0.37 -12.18
N GLY A 613 -23.13 1.66 -12.31
CA GLY A 613 -22.50 2.57 -13.26
C GLY A 613 -21.16 3.15 -12.79
N LYS A 614 -20.89 3.16 -11.48
CA LYS A 614 -19.66 3.74 -10.91
C LYS A 614 -18.40 3.09 -11.49
N GLU A 615 -18.40 1.76 -11.67
CA GLU A 615 -17.27 1.02 -12.26
C GLU A 615 -16.97 1.50 -13.68
N ALA A 616 -18.00 1.71 -14.52
CA ALA A 616 -17.83 2.18 -15.88
C ALA A 616 -17.25 3.60 -15.96
N VAL A 617 -17.65 4.48 -15.02
CA VAL A 617 -17.08 5.82 -14.90
C VAL A 617 -15.60 5.75 -14.54
N ILE A 618 -15.21 4.94 -13.54
CA ILE A 618 -13.81 4.74 -13.15
C ILE A 618 -12.99 4.23 -14.35
N ARG A 619 -13.49 3.26 -15.09
CA ARG A 619 -12.86 2.74 -16.32
C ARG A 619 -12.64 3.83 -17.38
N GLY A 620 -13.58 4.77 -17.48
CA GLY A 620 -13.47 5.94 -18.34
C GLY A 620 -12.35 6.89 -17.88
N LEU A 621 -12.29 7.18 -16.58
CA LEU A 621 -11.27 8.05 -15.98
C LEU A 621 -9.85 7.44 -16.09
N MET A 622 -9.70 6.12 -15.97
CA MET A 622 -8.41 5.42 -16.12
C MET A 622 -7.77 5.60 -17.51
N LYS A 623 -8.54 5.94 -18.54
CA LYS A 623 -7.99 6.29 -19.86
C LYS A 623 -7.26 7.64 -19.85
N GLN A 624 -7.51 8.47 -18.85
CA GLN A 624 -6.96 9.83 -18.73
C GLN A 624 -5.74 9.88 -17.80
N GLY A 625 -5.57 8.90 -16.91
CA GLY A 625 -4.46 8.83 -15.96
C GLY A 625 -4.69 7.75 -14.90
N LYS A 626 -3.78 7.66 -13.93
CA LYS A 626 -3.90 6.77 -12.78
C LYS A 626 -4.98 7.26 -11.82
N VAL A 627 -5.97 6.43 -11.54
CA VAL A 627 -7.18 6.77 -10.77
C VAL A 627 -7.16 6.10 -9.40
N ALA A 628 -7.37 6.89 -8.35
CA ALA A 628 -7.81 6.38 -7.06
C ALA A 628 -9.32 6.57 -6.90
N MET A 629 -10.04 5.54 -6.49
CA MET A 629 -11.43 5.62 -6.05
C MET A 629 -11.48 5.62 -4.53
N VAL A 630 -12.23 6.56 -3.95
CA VAL A 630 -12.44 6.68 -2.50
C VAL A 630 -13.92 6.50 -2.20
N GLY A 631 -14.25 5.58 -1.30
CA GLY A 631 -15.61 5.29 -0.88
C GLY A 631 -15.66 4.58 0.47
N ASP A 632 -16.85 4.47 1.07
CA ASP A 632 -17.07 3.89 2.41
C ASP A 632 -18.00 2.68 2.40
N GLY A 633 -18.73 2.45 1.31
CA GLY A 633 -19.86 1.55 1.25
C GLY A 633 -19.69 0.32 0.36
N ILE A 634 -20.61 -0.62 0.55
CA ILE A 634 -20.77 -1.84 -0.27
C ILE A 634 -21.00 -1.46 -1.74
N ASN A 635 -21.72 -0.38 -1.99
CA ASN A 635 -22.05 0.11 -3.32
C ASN A 635 -20.82 0.56 -4.14
N ASP A 636 -19.72 0.85 -3.48
CA ASP A 636 -18.48 1.30 -4.09
C ASP A 636 -17.49 0.18 -4.38
N ALA A 637 -17.70 -1.02 -3.82
CA ALA A 637 -16.77 -2.15 -3.94
C ALA A 637 -16.38 -2.49 -5.40
N PRO A 638 -17.29 -2.49 -6.39
CA PRO A 638 -16.91 -2.70 -7.78
C PRO A 638 -16.01 -1.60 -8.34
N ALA A 639 -16.27 -0.34 -7.96
CA ALA A 639 -15.50 0.82 -8.37
C ALA A 639 -14.12 0.87 -7.68
N LEU A 640 -14.06 0.52 -6.38
CA LEU A 640 -12.82 0.40 -5.60
C LEU A 640 -11.90 -0.66 -6.21
N THR A 641 -12.43 -1.85 -6.50
CA THR A 641 -11.67 -2.95 -7.12
C THR A 641 -11.20 -2.58 -8.54
N ARG A 642 -11.98 -1.78 -9.27
CA ARG A 642 -11.66 -1.42 -10.65
C ARG A 642 -10.58 -0.36 -10.77
N ALA A 643 -10.50 0.57 -9.86
CA ALA A 643 -9.53 1.65 -9.86
C ALA A 643 -8.07 1.14 -9.85
N ASP A 644 -7.10 1.98 -10.23
CA ASP A 644 -5.68 1.67 -10.04
C ASP A 644 -5.33 1.58 -8.55
N THR A 645 -6.09 2.29 -7.71
CA THR A 645 -6.00 2.22 -6.24
C THR A 645 -7.39 2.42 -5.65
N GLY A 646 -7.93 1.42 -4.97
CA GLY A 646 -9.13 1.55 -4.17
C GLY A 646 -8.79 2.01 -2.76
N ILE A 647 -9.47 3.02 -2.24
CA ILE A 647 -9.26 3.57 -0.89
C ILE A 647 -10.58 3.51 -0.12
N ALA A 648 -10.66 2.67 0.89
CA ALA A 648 -11.77 2.63 1.83
C ALA A 648 -11.57 3.65 2.95
N ILE A 649 -12.60 4.43 3.28
CA ILE A 649 -12.54 5.49 4.29
C ILE A 649 -13.40 5.13 5.51
N GLY A 650 -12.88 5.42 6.73
CA GLY A 650 -13.65 5.35 7.98
C GLY A 650 -13.92 3.94 8.50
N ALA A 651 -12.96 3.02 8.40
CA ALA A 651 -13.14 1.62 8.81
C ALA A 651 -14.46 1.02 8.27
N GLY A 652 -14.79 1.35 7.00
CA GLY A 652 -16.02 1.05 6.29
C GLY A 652 -16.56 -0.37 6.45
N THR A 653 -17.54 -0.75 5.66
CA THR A 653 -18.06 -2.12 5.70
C THR A 653 -16.96 -3.13 5.36
N ASP A 654 -17.03 -4.34 5.92
CA ASP A 654 -16.06 -5.41 5.65
C ASP A 654 -15.88 -5.62 4.14
N VAL A 655 -16.94 -5.47 3.34
CA VAL A 655 -16.90 -5.57 1.87
C VAL A 655 -16.08 -4.45 1.22
N ALA A 656 -16.20 -3.21 1.70
CA ALA A 656 -15.40 -2.09 1.18
C ALA A 656 -13.92 -2.24 1.58
N ILE A 657 -13.67 -2.69 2.82
CA ILE A 657 -12.33 -3.02 3.29
C ILE A 657 -11.72 -4.10 2.39
N ASP A 658 -12.45 -5.17 2.08
CA ASP A 658 -11.94 -6.25 1.24
C ASP A 658 -11.66 -5.83 -0.20
N ALA A 659 -12.46 -4.95 -0.76
CA ALA A 659 -12.33 -4.45 -2.13
C ALA A 659 -11.22 -3.40 -2.31
N ALA A 660 -10.83 -2.68 -1.24
CA ALA A 660 -9.87 -1.60 -1.31
C ALA A 660 -8.41 -2.08 -1.24
N ASP A 661 -7.49 -1.28 -1.79
CA ASP A 661 -6.04 -1.43 -1.70
C ASP A 661 -5.45 -0.72 -0.48
N VAL A 662 -6.10 0.37 -0.06
CA VAL A 662 -5.74 1.20 1.09
C VAL A 662 -6.95 1.35 1.99
N VAL A 663 -6.76 1.19 3.28
CA VAL A 663 -7.80 1.38 4.29
C VAL A 663 -7.39 2.55 5.19
N LEU A 664 -8.27 3.54 5.27
CA LEU A 664 -8.13 4.69 6.17
C LEU A 664 -8.99 4.45 7.40
N MET A 665 -8.37 4.37 8.56
CA MET A 665 -9.07 4.11 9.84
C MET A 665 -10.00 5.24 10.25
N LYS A 666 -9.72 6.46 9.77
CA LYS A 666 -10.54 7.64 10.02
C LYS A 666 -11.45 7.92 8.83
N SER A 667 -12.58 8.54 9.14
CA SER A 667 -13.51 9.03 8.11
C SER A 667 -13.12 10.43 7.62
N SER A 668 -11.83 10.66 7.29
CA SER A 668 -11.26 11.95 6.89
C SER A 668 -10.64 11.88 5.50
N ILE A 669 -11.04 12.77 4.59
CA ILE A 669 -10.45 12.88 3.25
C ILE A 669 -9.01 13.42 3.33
N MET A 670 -8.64 14.12 4.41
CA MET A 670 -7.25 14.54 4.64
C MET A 670 -6.28 13.36 4.68
N ASP A 671 -6.72 12.18 5.11
CA ASP A 671 -5.90 10.98 5.13
C ASP A 671 -5.66 10.42 3.73
N VAL A 672 -6.53 10.71 2.76
CA VAL A 672 -6.27 10.41 1.33
C VAL A 672 -5.06 11.20 0.83
N ALA A 673 -5.02 12.51 1.12
CA ALA A 673 -3.87 13.35 0.81
C ALA A 673 -2.61 12.87 1.54
N GLY A 674 -2.76 12.49 2.82
CA GLY A 674 -1.69 11.90 3.63
C GLY A 674 -1.15 10.59 3.05
N ALA A 675 -2.01 9.68 2.60
CA ALA A 675 -1.65 8.42 1.98
C ALA A 675 -0.84 8.63 0.69
N ILE A 676 -1.31 9.53 -0.18
CA ILE A 676 -0.61 9.86 -1.43
C ILE A 676 0.74 10.53 -1.14
N ARG A 677 0.82 11.42 -0.16
CA ARG A 677 2.06 12.10 0.26
C ARG A 677 3.09 11.10 0.79
N LEU A 678 2.67 10.21 1.68
CA LEU A 678 3.52 9.15 2.22
C LEU A 678 4.03 8.22 1.12
N SER A 679 3.15 7.80 0.22
CA SER A 679 3.49 6.95 -0.90
C SER A 679 4.51 7.64 -1.84
N ARG A 680 4.31 8.91 -2.19
CA ARG A 680 5.26 9.69 -3.00
C ARG A 680 6.62 9.85 -2.31
N ALA A 681 6.64 10.08 -1.00
CA ALA A 681 7.87 10.15 -0.21
C ALA A 681 8.61 8.81 -0.22
N THR A 682 7.88 7.70 -0.08
CA THR A 682 8.43 6.34 -0.13
C THR A 682 8.98 6.02 -1.52
N LEU A 683 8.27 6.33 -2.60
CA LEU A 683 8.75 6.17 -3.97
C LEU A 683 10.02 6.98 -4.26
N ARG A 684 10.05 8.24 -3.83
CA ARG A 684 11.26 9.08 -3.95
C ARG A 684 12.43 8.45 -3.24
N ASN A 685 12.23 7.98 -2.01
CA ASN A 685 13.26 7.31 -1.22
C ASN A 685 13.77 6.03 -1.92
N ILE A 686 12.87 5.24 -2.51
CA ILE A 686 13.23 4.05 -3.31
C ILE A 686 14.09 4.45 -4.50
N HIS A 687 13.71 5.48 -5.27
CA HIS A 687 14.48 5.95 -6.41
C HIS A 687 15.87 6.47 -6.01
N GLU A 688 15.97 7.23 -4.91
CA GLU A 688 17.24 7.68 -4.35
C GLU A 688 18.13 6.49 -3.97
N ASN A 689 17.57 5.50 -3.29
CA ASN A 689 18.28 4.28 -2.89
C ASN A 689 18.79 3.49 -4.10
N LEU A 690 17.94 3.30 -5.11
CA LEU A 690 18.30 2.61 -6.36
C LEU A 690 19.36 3.40 -7.13
N PHE A 691 19.21 4.73 -7.25
CA PHE A 691 20.20 5.57 -7.90
C PHE A 691 21.59 5.40 -7.25
N TRP A 692 21.70 5.53 -5.93
CA TRP A 692 22.95 5.36 -5.23
C TRP A 692 23.49 3.94 -5.33
N ALA A 693 22.62 2.92 -5.25
CA ALA A 693 23.04 1.52 -5.39
C ALA A 693 23.66 1.19 -6.75
N PHE A 694 23.26 1.87 -7.82
CA PHE A 694 23.85 1.71 -9.16
C PHE A 694 25.02 2.66 -9.40
N PHE A 695 24.92 3.89 -8.96
CA PHE A 695 25.86 4.96 -9.30
C PHE A 695 27.30 4.63 -8.87
N TYR A 696 27.49 4.21 -7.62
CA TYR A 696 28.83 3.91 -7.16
C TYR A 696 29.40 2.63 -7.80
N ASN A 697 28.58 1.64 -8.16
CA ASN A 697 29.02 0.47 -8.91
C ASN A 697 29.46 0.85 -10.33
N THR A 698 28.72 1.73 -11.01
CA THR A 698 29.03 2.21 -12.34
C THR A 698 30.39 2.92 -12.40
N ILE A 699 30.72 3.68 -11.38
CA ILE A 699 32.04 4.34 -11.25
C ILE A 699 33.08 3.36 -10.69
N GLY A 700 32.75 2.58 -9.70
CA GLY A 700 33.67 1.71 -9.00
C GLY A 700 34.24 0.57 -9.84
N ILE A 701 33.42 -0.04 -10.71
CA ILE A 701 33.84 -1.15 -11.57
C ILE A 701 35.00 -0.73 -12.53
N PRO A 702 34.90 0.36 -13.32
CA PRO A 702 36.01 0.83 -14.14
C PRO A 702 37.28 1.15 -13.34
N VAL A 703 37.12 1.79 -12.19
CA VAL A 703 38.27 2.14 -11.32
C VAL A 703 38.93 0.87 -10.79
N ALA A 704 38.13 -0.12 -10.32
CA ALA A 704 38.65 -1.41 -9.86
C ALA A 704 39.33 -2.20 -10.99
N ALA A 705 38.79 -2.14 -12.21
CA ALA A 705 39.40 -2.74 -13.40
C ALA A 705 40.71 -2.07 -13.80
N GLY A 706 41.02 -0.89 -13.29
CA GLY A 706 42.28 -0.18 -13.51
C GLY A 706 42.24 0.94 -14.51
N ALA A 707 41.06 1.47 -14.87
CA ALA A 707 40.93 2.57 -15.82
C ALA A 707 41.67 3.86 -15.40
N LEU A 708 41.85 4.09 -14.10
CA LEU A 708 42.55 5.27 -13.54
C LEU A 708 44.01 5.01 -13.12
N ILE A 709 44.54 3.83 -13.43
CA ILE A 709 45.98 3.53 -13.16
C ILE A 709 46.93 4.51 -13.83
N PRO A 710 46.67 5.00 -15.06
CA PRO A 710 47.53 6.04 -15.69
C PRO A 710 47.60 7.34 -14.89
N LEU A 711 46.58 7.60 -14.05
CA LEU A 711 46.50 8.75 -13.15
C LEU A 711 47.07 8.45 -11.74
N GLY A 712 47.67 7.27 -11.51
CA GLY A 712 48.16 6.84 -10.22
C GLY A 712 47.10 6.39 -9.23
N ILE A 713 45.81 6.26 -9.67
CA ILE A 713 44.71 5.84 -8.80
C ILE A 713 44.48 4.36 -8.97
N THR A 714 44.67 3.59 -7.90
CA THR A 714 44.39 2.17 -7.83
C THR A 714 43.39 1.86 -6.73
N LEU A 715 42.40 1.00 -7.03
CA LEU A 715 41.44 0.53 -6.03
C LEU A 715 41.89 -0.85 -5.50
N ASN A 716 42.19 -0.87 -4.21
CA ASN A 716 42.50 -2.11 -3.49
C ASN A 716 41.19 -2.87 -3.18
N PRO A 717 41.16 -4.23 -3.20
CA PRO A 717 39.97 -5.03 -2.82
C PRO A 717 39.43 -4.68 -1.44
N MET A 718 40.25 -4.30 -0.47
CA MET A 718 39.83 -3.87 0.87
C MET A 718 38.99 -2.60 0.83
N LEU A 719 39.41 -1.58 0.06
CA LEU A 719 38.67 -0.33 -0.12
C LEU A 719 37.33 -0.59 -0.84
N GLY A 720 37.32 -1.52 -1.79
CA GLY A 720 36.10 -1.97 -2.45
C GLY A 720 35.08 -2.57 -1.46
N ALA A 721 35.55 -3.44 -0.56
CA ALA A 721 34.73 -4.05 0.48
C ALA A 721 34.19 -3.03 1.49
N ALA A 722 35.01 -2.05 1.87
CA ALA A 722 34.60 -0.94 2.77
C ALA A 722 33.52 -0.07 2.13
N ALA A 723 33.72 0.35 0.87
CA ALA A 723 32.76 1.14 0.11
C ALA A 723 31.41 0.44 -0.04
N MET A 724 31.43 -0.86 -0.32
CA MET A 724 30.23 -1.71 -0.42
C MET A 724 29.47 -1.76 0.91
N SER A 725 30.18 -1.96 2.03
CA SER A 725 29.55 -2.00 3.36
C SER A 725 28.89 -0.67 3.73
N LEU A 726 29.56 0.45 3.39
CA LEU A 726 29.07 1.80 3.60
C LEU A 726 27.82 2.09 2.74
N SER A 727 27.78 1.58 1.50
CA SER A 727 26.61 1.73 0.61
C SER A 727 25.35 1.13 1.22
N SER A 728 25.43 -0.08 1.76
CA SER A 728 24.28 -0.74 2.42
C SER A 728 23.82 0.06 3.63
N PHE A 729 24.74 0.61 4.40
CA PHE A 729 24.44 1.49 5.54
C PHE A 729 23.72 2.78 5.08
N CYS A 730 24.19 3.42 4.02
CA CYS A 730 23.56 4.63 3.47
C CYS A 730 22.13 4.39 3.00
N VAL A 731 21.87 3.29 2.27
CA VAL A 731 20.52 2.92 1.80
C VAL A 731 19.56 2.73 2.96
N VAL A 732 19.98 2.02 4.01
CA VAL A 732 19.10 1.79 5.16
C VAL A 732 18.87 3.08 5.95
N THR A 733 19.91 3.88 6.16
CA THR A 733 19.78 5.17 6.86
C THR A 733 18.87 6.12 6.09
N ASN A 734 18.97 6.14 4.75
CA ASN A 734 18.06 6.92 3.92
C ASN A 734 16.61 6.43 4.05
N ALA A 735 16.37 5.12 4.04
CA ALA A 735 15.03 4.57 4.24
C ALA A 735 14.44 4.93 5.62
N LEU A 736 15.25 4.91 6.67
CA LEU A 736 14.83 5.32 8.03
C LEU A 736 14.43 6.80 8.12
N ARG A 737 14.89 7.67 7.20
CA ARG A 737 14.43 9.07 7.12
C ARG A 737 12.93 9.20 6.89
N LEU A 738 12.28 8.18 6.33
CA LEU A 738 10.82 8.15 6.16
C LEU A 738 10.08 8.28 7.51
N ASN A 739 10.66 7.85 8.62
CA ASN A 739 10.08 8.06 9.96
C ASN A 739 9.97 9.54 10.36
N LEU A 740 10.69 10.43 9.67
CA LEU A 740 10.66 11.88 9.91
C LEU A 740 9.67 12.60 8.97
N VAL A 741 9.01 11.86 8.07
CA VAL A 741 8.03 12.44 7.14
C VAL A 741 6.76 12.78 7.92
N ASN A 742 6.42 14.07 7.89
CA ASN A 742 5.12 14.52 8.39
C ASN A 742 4.10 14.47 7.24
N ILE A 743 3.17 13.52 7.32
CA ILE A 743 2.14 13.32 6.30
C ILE A 743 1.08 14.42 6.27
N ARG A 744 1.04 15.27 7.31
CA ARG A 744 0.13 16.44 7.42
C ARG A 744 0.75 17.72 6.89
N ASP A 745 2.03 17.74 6.53
CA ASP A 745 2.73 18.93 6.06
C ASP A 745 2.67 19.05 4.54
N ALA A 746 1.83 19.95 4.05
CA ALA A 746 1.63 20.22 2.63
C ALA A 746 2.74 21.10 1.99
N ARG A 747 3.65 21.70 2.78
CA ARG A 747 4.65 22.67 2.28
C ARG A 747 5.65 22.10 1.29
N HIS A 748 5.84 20.78 1.30
CA HIS A 748 6.80 20.08 0.44
C HIS A 748 6.12 19.29 -0.69
N ASP A 749 4.84 19.53 -0.92
CA ASP A 749 4.10 18.86 -1.99
C ASP A 749 4.60 19.30 -3.37
N HIS A 750 4.88 18.33 -4.22
CA HIS A 750 5.26 18.58 -5.60
C HIS A 750 4.10 18.26 -6.53
N LYS A 751 3.79 19.19 -7.44
CA LYS A 751 2.79 18.95 -8.50
C LYS A 751 3.25 17.81 -9.39
N THR A 752 2.44 16.78 -9.53
CA THR A 752 2.61 15.77 -10.57
C THR A 752 2.32 16.37 -11.93
N LYS A 753 2.82 15.73 -12.99
CA LYS A 753 2.35 16.06 -14.35
C LYS A 753 0.83 15.84 -14.37
N PRO A 754 0.03 16.86 -14.73
CA PRO A 754 -1.41 16.71 -14.77
C PRO A 754 -1.77 15.52 -15.67
N ALA A 755 -2.85 14.82 -15.30
CA ALA A 755 -3.49 13.87 -16.19
C ALA A 755 -3.70 14.57 -17.53
N LYS A 756 -3.44 13.90 -18.65
CA LYS A 756 -3.76 14.47 -19.96
C LYS A 756 -5.24 14.84 -19.89
N ALA A 757 -5.54 16.13 -19.92
CA ALA A 757 -6.89 16.57 -20.16
C ALA A 757 -7.26 16.06 -21.57
N VAL A 758 -7.83 14.87 -21.61
CA VAL A 758 -8.81 14.61 -22.62
C VAL A 758 -9.95 15.53 -22.18
N HIS A 759 -10.18 16.61 -22.88
CA HIS A 759 -11.47 17.27 -22.81
C HIS A 759 -12.46 16.12 -22.79
N GLY A 760 -13.18 15.96 -21.66
CA GLY A 760 -14.34 15.08 -21.62
C GLY A 760 -15.10 15.41 -22.88
N PRO A 761 -15.83 14.47 -23.49
CA PRO A 761 -16.61 14.86 -24.63
C PRO A 761 -17.32 16.14 -24.20
N THR A 762 -16.81 17.31 -24.66
CA THR A 762 -17.66 18.45 -24.82
C THR A 762 -18.92 17.80 -25.33
N GLU A 763 -20.07 18.05 -24.71
CA GLU A 763 -21.33 17.89 -25.38
C GLU A 763 -21.16 18.47 -26.78
N LYS A 764 -20.50 17.72 -27.65
CA LYS A 764 -20.87 17.69 -29.04
C LYS A 764 -22.26 17.10 -28.92
N GLU A 765 -23.26 17.91 -29.10
CA GLU A 765 -24.57 17.45 -29.45
C GLU A 765 -24.36 16.19 -30.27
N GLY A 766 -24.43 15.04 -29.58
CA GLY A 766 -24.47 13.76 -30.25
C GLY A 766 -25.75 13.86 -31.02
N HIS A 767 -25.68 14.12 -32.35
CA HIS A 767 -26.87 14.08 -33.17
C HIS A 767 -27.33 12.64 -33.15
N THR A 768 -28.20 12.33 -32.18
CA THR A 768 -28.97 11.09 -32.16
C THR A 768 -29.99 11.19 -33.29
N VAL A 769 -29.86 10.35 -34.28
CA VAL A 769 -30.80 10.35 -35.43
C VAL A 769 -31.67 9.12 -35.30
N THR A 770 -32.98 9.30 -35.36
CA THR A 770 -33.93 8.21 -35.39
C THR A 770 -34.34 7.90 -36.83
N LEU A 771 -34.03 6.69 -37.27
CA LEU A 771 -34.33 6.19 -38.62
C LEU A 771 -35.63 5.38 -38.57
N LYS A 772 -36.54 5.54 -39.57
CA LYS A 772 -37.68 4.68 -39.75
C LYS A 772 -37.33 3.57 -40.75
N ILE A 773 -37.62 2.32 -40.37
CA ILE A 773 -37.23 1.14 -41.14
C ILE A 773 -38.44 0.22 -41.17
N ARG A 774 -38.85 -0.21 -42.37
CA ARG A 774 -39.93 -1.20 -42.55
C ARG A 774 -39.35 -2.55 -42.91
N GLY A 775 -39.95 -3.63 -42.41
CA GLY A 775 -39.59 -4.99 -42.75
C GLY A 775 -38.85 -5.75 -41.64
N MET A 776 -38.49 -5.10 -40.52
CA MET A 776 -38.01 -5.80 -39.34
C MET A 776 -39.16 -6.51 -38.66
N MET A 777 -39.04 -7.83 -38.43
CA MET A 777 -40.11 -8.64 -37.84
C MET A 777 -39.72 -9.41 -36.57
N CYS A 778 -38.46 -9.35 -36.17
CA CYS A 778 -37.95 -10.09 -35.00
C CYS A 778 -36.60 -9.55 -34.49
N GLY A 779 -36.14 -9.96 -33.30
CA GLY A 779 -34.86 -9.56 -32.75
C GLY A 779 -33.62 -9.95 -33.59
N HIS A 780 -33.75 -10.91 -34.54
CA HIS A 780 -32.65 -11.21 -35.47
C HIS A 780 -32.48 -10.09 -36.53
N CYS A 781 -33.61 -9.52 -36.97
CA CYS A 781 -33.62 -8.36 -37.87
C CYS A 781 -33.03 -7.13 -37.21
N GLU A 782 -33.31 -6.91 -35.91
CA GLU A 782 -32.73 -5.82 -35.14
C GLU A 782 -31.20 -5.95 -35.09
N ALA A 783 -30.69 -7.16 -34.84
CA ALA A 783 -29.26 -7.42 -34.79
C ALA A 783 -28.55 -7.18 -36.14
N ALA A 784 -29.20 -7.54 -37.25
CA ALA A 784 -28.70 -7.30 -38.62
C ALA A 784 -28.64 -5.81 -38.94
N VAL A 785 -29.73 -5.07 -38.71
CA VAL A 785 -29.80 -3.61 -38.92
C VAL A 785 -28.83 -2.87 -38.03
N ARG A 786 -28.73 -3.23 -36.76
CA ARG A 786 -27.75 -2.63 -35.84
C ARG A 786 -26.34 -2.81 -36.36
N LYS A 787 -25.96 -4.04 -36.74
CA LYS A 787 -24.62 -4.35 -37.26
C LYS A 787 -24.27 -3.57 -38.53
N ALA A 788 -25.24 -3.43 -39.43
CA ALA A 788 -25.08 -2.68 -40.67
C ALA A 788 -24.89 -1.18 -40.43
N LEU A 789 -25.64 -0.62 -39.47
CA LEU A 789 -25.52 0.80 -39.09
C LEU A 789 -24.21 1.08 -38.33
N GLU A 790 -23.80 0.22 -37.45
CA GLU A 790 -22.52 0.34 -36.71
C GLU A 790 -21.29 0.17 -37.58
N ALA A 791 -21.44 -0.45 -38.77
CA ALA A 791 -20.37 -0.56 -39.79
C ALA A 791 -20.13 0.74 -40.56
N ILE A 792 -21.04 1.73 -40.50
CA ILE A 792 -20.88 3.02 -41.20
C ILE A 792 -19.84 3.89 -40.49
N PRO A 793 -18.78 4.36 -41.15
CA PRO A 793 -17.82 5.29 -40.57
C PRO A 793 -18.51 6.58 -40.06
N GLY A 794 -18.42 6.84 -38.77
CA GLY A 794 -19.07 7.98 -38.13
C GLY A 794 -20.25 7.63 -37.22
N VAL A 795 -20.72 6.39 -37.20
CA VAL A 795 -21.70 5.88 -36.26
C VAL A 795 -20.97 5.39 -35.01
N ALA A 796 -21.38 5.88 -33.85
CA ALA A 796 -20.82 5.49 -32.56
C ALA A 796 -21.54 4.26 -31.97
N SER A 797 -22.86 4.24 -32.06
CA SER A 797 -23.71 3.10 -31.66
C SER A 797 -25.04 3.13 -32.42
N ALA A 798 -25.72 1.99 -32.55
CA ALA A 798 -27.05 1.90 -33.11
C ALA A 798 -27.90 0.92 -32.28
N ALA A 799 -29.16 1.25 -32.06
CA ALA A 799 -30.18 0.37 -31.44
C ALA A 799 -31.41 0.30 -32.34
N ALA A 800 -31.79 -0.88 -32.78
CA ALA A 800 -32.96 -1.12 -33.59
C ALA A 800 -34.09 -1.75 -32.76
N ASP A 801 -35.33 -1.37 -33.04
CA ASP A 801 -36.56 -1.82 -32.38
C ASP A 801 -37.58 -2.22 -33.44
N HIS A 802 -37.84 -3.50 -33.60
CA HIS A 802 -38.74 -4.03 -34.63
C HIS A 802 -40.23 -3.78 -34.32
N GLU A 803 -40.59 -3.67 -33.02
CA GLU A 803 -41.98 -3.38 -32.60
C GLU A 803 -42.36 -1.93 -32.98
N LYS A 804 -41.40 -0.98 -32.85
CA LYS A 804 -41.61 0.40 -33.21
C LYS A 804 -41.23 0.73 -34.66
N SER A 805 -40.59 -0.23 -35.35
CA SER A 805 -40.09 -0.03 -36.72
C SER A 805 -39.12 1.14 -36.86
N ILE A 806 -38.20 1.33 -35.86
CA ILE A 806 -37.20 2.38 -35.84
C ILE A 806 -35.82 1.87 -35.50
N ALA A 807 -34.80 2.63 -35.88
CA ALA A 807 -33.44 2.49 -35.35
C ALA A 807 -32.95 3.86 -34.85
N VAL A 808 -32.41 3.88 -33.63
CA VAL A 808 -31.79 5.05 -33.00
C VAL A 808 -30.29 4.94 -33.19
N VAL A 809 -29.68 5.93 -33.79
CA VAL A 809 -28.27 5.95 -34.18
C VAL A 809 -27.57 7.14 -33.54
N ASP A 810 -26.54 6.87 -32.76
CA ASP A 810 -25.67 7.90 -32.20
C ASP A 810 -24.48 8.16 -33.14
N LEU A 811 -24.31 9.41 -33.56
CA LEU A 811 -23.29 9.81 -34.52
C LEU A 811 -22.09 10.44 -33.82
N ALA A 812 -20.91 9.90 -34.07
CA ALA A 812 -19.64 10.50 -33.61
C ALA A 812 -19.20 11.66 -34.52
N VAL A 813 -19.59 11.61 -35.78
CA VAL A 813 -19.42 12.68 -36.81
C VAL A 813 -20.65 12.69 -37.72
N PRO A 814 -20.99 13.83 -38.36
CA PRO A 814 -22.09 13.88 -39.30
C PRO A 814 -21.95 12.82 -40.42
N VAL A 815 -22.98 12.02 -40.61
CA VAL A 815 -23.07 10.96 -41.63
C VAL A 815 -24.14 11.35 -42.65
N ASP A 816 -23.85 11.15 -43.93
CA ASP A 816 -24.81 11.43 -45.00
C ASP A 816 -26.00 10.44 -44.93
N GLU A 817 -27.20 10.94 -45.06
CA GLU A 817 -28.43 10.14 -45.07
C GLU A 817 -28.42 9.00 -46.10
N ALA A 818 -27.75 9.22 -47.26
CA ALA A 818 -27.57 8.21 -48.28
C ALA A 818 -26.81 6.96 -47.78
N ALA A 819 -25.91 7.10 -46.79
CA ALA A 819 -25.18 6.00 -46.19
C ALA A 819 -26.08 5.10 -45.33
N PHE A 820 -26.98 5.71 -44.56
CA PHE A 820 -27.98 4.95 -43.75
C PHE A 820 -28.94 4.19 -44.66
N LYS A 821 -29.45 4.88 -45.73
CA LYS A 821 -30.34 4.28 -46.72
C LYS A 821 -29.68 3.04 -47.35
N LYS A 822 -28.45 3.19 -47.82
CA LYS A 822 -27.72 2.11 -48.47
C LYS A 822 -27.50 0.92 -47.53
N ALA A 823 -27.04 1.17 -46.29
CA ALA A 823 -26.76 0.10 -45.30
C ALA A 823 -28.03 -0.70 -44.94
N ILE A 824 -29.17 -0.02 -44.85
CA ILE A 824 -30.44 -0.66 -44.49
C ILE A 824 -31.01 -1.45 -45.70
N GLU A 825 -30.93 -0.89 -46.93
CA GLU A 825 -31.42 -1.53 -48.15
C GLU A 825 -30.54 -2.72 -48.58
N ASP A 826 -29.25 -2.65 -48.37
CA ASP A 826 -28.30 -3.77 -48.62
C ASP A 826 -28.59 -5.00 -47.73
N GLU A 827 -29.18 -4.79 -46.51
CA GLU A 827 -29.65 -5.88 -45.62
C GLU A 827 -31.10 -6.34 -45.97
N GLY A 828 -31.73 -5.75 -46.99
CA GLY A 828 -33.03 -6.17 -47.46
C GLY A 828 -34.23 -5.52 -46.72
N TYR A 829 -34.02 -4.43 -46.01
CA TYR A 829 -35.08 -3.66 -45.33
C TYR A 829 -35.38 -2.35 -46.09
N GLU A 830 -36.58 -1.82 -45.93
CA GLU A 830 -37.01 -0.55 -46.53
C GLU A 830 -36.69 0.64 -45.62
N TYR A 831 -35.85 1.57 -46.09
CA TYR A 831 -35.56 2.82 -45.41
C TYR A 831 -36.65 3.86 -45.69
N LEU A 832 -37.30 4.41 -44.62
CA LEU A 832 -38.39 5.36 -44.72
C LEU A 832 -38.02 6.81 -44.35
N GLY A 833 -36.79 7.06 -43.99
CA GLY A 833 -36.28 8.41 -43.68
C GLY A 833 -35.94 8.64 -42.20
N ILE A 834 -35.42 9.85 -41.93
CA ILE A 834 -35.06 10.28 -40.57
C ILE A 834 -36.28 10.89 -39.90
N THR A 835 -36.51 10.52 -38.67
CA THR A 835 -37.51 11.17 -37.80
C THR A 835 -36.79 12.11 -36.86
N LYS A 836 -37.17 13.36 -36.81
CA LYS A 836 -36.69 14.37 -35.85
C LYS A 836 -37.10 14.04 -34.43
#